data_66ebfa61f97b68dfd62c42f0bdd5769e
#
_entry.id   66ebfa61f97b68dfd62c42f0bdd5769e
#
_cell.length_a   1.000
_cell.length_b   1.000
_cell.length_c   1.000
_cell.angle_alpha   90.00
_cell.angle_beta   90.00
_cell.angle_gamma   90.00
#
_symmetry.space_group_name_H-M   'P 1'
#
loop_
_entity.id
_entity.type
_entity.pdbx_description
1 polymer ?
#
loop_
_entity_poly.entity_id
_entity_poly.type
_entity_poly.pdbx_seq_one_letter_code
_entity_poly.pdbx_strand_id
1 'polypeptide(L)'
;MNEKVLHTLEYTKIISLLAQKATSRPGRDLCMDLKPQTELSAVRLAQQQTADALSMLFAKGSTSFGGNRDIQMSLRSLEIGSTLSAPELLKIAGLLDNVSRIRSYGKSAREEDMENSLTEYFRALNPLNQLAGEINRCILSEEEIADDASPGLKHVRRSISLTGDKIHSQLTSMVNGSYRSYLQDAVITMRDNRYCIPVKAEYKSQVPGMVHDQSSTGSTFFIEPAAIVNLNNQLKELALKEKEEIEIILASLSAEVSEHILEISENQRIMTFLDFVFAKASLAMEERATMPLFNENRYINIRKGRHPLLPSQKVVPIDIHLGKNFDLLIVTGPNTGGKTVSLKTVGLFTLMGQAGLHIPALDRSELSIFTEVFADIGDEQSIEQSLSTFSSHMTSIVSILKNADDNSLCLFDELGAGTDPTEGAALAIAILDHLHTRGIRTMATTHYSELKVYALSTDFVENACCEFNVETLAPTYRLLIGIPGKSNAFAISSKLGLPDYIIEAARTQITTEEKSFEDLISDLENSRITIEKERLEIASYKEEIKHLKEKLQAKNEKIDNAKDRILREANEKAREILQEAKDVADETIRIYQKAGPGASLKDLEKTRQQLRGEINRKNEKLAVKTKEPQKGKQLKPDQLKIGDSVKILSMGLKGTVSTLPDHRGNLFIQCGIMRSQANIKDLVFLAEESPSTTPVLQKSHASKVKMSKSFSISPEISLLGKTVDEALSELDKYLDDAYLAHLTTVRVVHGKGTGALRKAVQNHLKRIKYVKSFRLGEYGEGDAGVTIVTFKE
;
A
#
# COMPACT_ATOMS: atom_id res chain seq x y z
N MET A 1 15.93 18.95 19.32
CA MET A 1 16.55 17.91 18.46
C MET A 1 17.74 18.46 17.71
N ASN A 2 18.89 17.82 17.79
CA ASN A 2 20.14 18.26 17.17
C ASN A 2 20.15 17.99 15.66
N GLU A 3 20.60 18.98 14.84
CA GLU A 3 20.68 18.85 13.37
C GLU A 3 21.61 17.70 12.92
N LYS A 4 22.69 17.42 13.69
CA LYS A 4 23.58 16.29 13.42
C LYS A 4 22.83 14.97 13.43
N VAL A 5 21.91 14.78 14.37
CA VAL A 5 21.10 13.54 14.50
C VAL A 5 20.10 13.41 13.35
N LEU A 6 19.47 14.50 12.92
CA LEU A 6 18.59 14.50 11.75
C LEU A 6 19.31 14.02 10.48
N HIS A 7 20.59 14.40 10.34
CA HIS A 7 21.42 13.97 9.22
C HIS A 7 21.85 12.49 9.37
N THR A 8 22.36 12.11 10.54
CA THR A 8 22.82 10.73 10.83
C THR A 8 21.72 9.71 10.63
N LEU A 9 20.49 10.01 11.05
CA LEU A 9 19.32 9.15 10.88
C LEU A 9 18.65 9.32 9.50
N GLU A 10 19.25 10.09 8.59
CA GLU A 10 18.76 10.32 7.24
C GLU A 10 17.36 10.95 7.16
N TYR A 11 16.90 11.63 8.22
CA TYR A 11 15.62 12.34 8.24
C TYR A 11 15.50 13.38 7.14
N THR A 12 16.60 14.06 6.80
CA THR A 12 16.66 15.03 5.71
C THR A 12 16.33 14.43 4.34
N LYS A 13 16.64 13.14 4.12
CA LYS A 13 16.23 12.44 2.90
C LYS A 13 14.70 12.21 2.86
N ILE A 14 14.08 11.88 4.00
CA ILE A 14 12.62 11.76 4.10
C ILE A 14 11.94 13.10 3.83
N ILE A 15 12.49 14.18 4.38
CA ILE A 15 12.00 15.54 4.12
C ILE A 15 12.09 15.89 2.64
N SER A 16 13.19 15.51 1.97
CA SER A 16 13.32 15.71 0.52
C SER A 16 12.29 14.91 -0.28
N LEU A 17 11.99 13.68 0.13
CA LEU A 17 10.92 12.86 -0.47
C LEU A 17 9.54 13.48 -0.22
N LEU A 18 9.29 13.99 0.99
CA LEU A 18 8.06 14.69 1.33
C LEU A 18 7.86 15.93 0.47
N ALA A 19 8.90 16.77 0.32
CA ALA A 19 8.85 17.99 -0.48
C ALA A 19 8.51 17.72 -1.96
N GLN A 20 8.91 16.57 -2.50
CA GLN A 20 8.54 16.15 -3.85
C GLN A 20 7.04 15.83 -3.99
N LYS A 21 6.32 15.58 -2.90
CA LYS A 21 4.87 15.31 -2.91
C LYS A 21 4.04 16.60 -2.85
N ALA A 22 4.61 17.69 -2.36
CA ALA A 22 3.94 18.99 -2.39
C ALA A 22 3.86 19.53 -3.83
N THR A 23 2.69 20.02 -4.21
CA THR A 23 2.41 20.48 -5.58
C THR A 23 2.69 21.95 -5.79
N SER A 24 2.72 22.75 -4.71
CA SER A 24 3.04 24.18 -4.73
C SER A 24 4.45 24.44 -4.18
N ARG A 25 5.04 25.56 -4.58
CA ARG A 25 6.33 26.00 -4.01
C ARG A 25 6.22 26.32 -2.52
N PRO A 26 5.25 27.13 -2.04
CA PRO A 26 5.10 27.38 -0.60
C PRO A 26 4.88 26.11 0.22
N GLY A 27 4.14 25.11 -0.33
CA GLY A 27 3.96 23.81 0.32
C GLY A 27 5.27 23.02 0.43
N ARG A 28 6.12 23.07 -0.60
CA ARG A 28 7.47 22.45 -0.57
C ARG A 28 8.36 23.09 0.48
N ASP A 29 8.37 24.40 0.54
CA ASP A 29 9.18 25.16 1.51
C ASP A 29 8.75 24.77 2.93
N LEU A 30 7.43 24.68 3.20
CA LEU A 30 6.90 24.24 4.49
C LEU A 30 7.25 22.76 4.80
N CYS A 31 7.30 21.89 3.78
CA CYS A 31 7.80 20.52 3.94
C CYS A 31 9.28 20.49 4.33
N MET A 32 10.12 21.32 3.71
CA MET A 32 11.55 21.38 3.99
C MET A 32 11.85 21.89 5.41
N ASP A 33 11.00 22.72 5.96
CA ASP A 33 11.14 23.27 7.33
C ASP A 33 10.56 22.35 8.42
N LEU A 34 10.01 21.20 8.06
CA LEU A 34 9.36 20.28 9.00
C LEU A 34 10.36 19.68 9.98
N LYS A 35 10.16 19.97 11.27
CA LYS A 35 10.95 19.43 12.38
C LYS A 35 10.10 18.58 13.31
N PRO A 36 10.69 17.53 13.93
CA PRO A 36 10.00 16.74 14.95
C PRO A 36 9.59 17.62 16.16
N GLN A 37 8.38 17.41 16.65
CA GLN A 37 7.80 18.11 17.78
C GLN A 37 7.90 17.26 19.05
N THR A 38 7.90 17.93 20.23
CA THR A 38 8.00 17.26 21.53
C THR A 38 6.74 17.37 22.37
N GLU A 39 5.74 18.10 21.89
CA GLU A 39 4.44 18.23 22.56
C GLU A 39 3.45 17.16 22.04
N LEU A 40 2.96 16.32 22.91
CA LEU A 40 2.09 15.20 22.55
C LEU A 40 0.79 15.63 21.86
N SER A 41 0.18 16.74 22.32
CA SER A 41 -1.03 17.30 21.73
C SER A 41 -0.83 17.72 20.28
N ALA A 42 0.26 18.41 20.01
CA ALA A 42 0.63 18.88 18.67
C ALA A 42 0.99 17.70 17.73
N VAL A 43 1.72 16.70 18.24
CA VAL A 43 2.04 15.50 17.47
C VAL A 43 0.78 14.72 17.12
N ARG A 44 -0.14 14.50 18.08
CA ARG A 44 -1.41 13.80 17.83
C ARG A 44 -2.28 14.54 16.83
N LEU A 45 -2.36 15.86 16.90
CA LEU A 45 -3.10 16.67 15.94
C LEU A 45 -2.48 16.53 14.54
N ALA A 46 -1.17 16.65 14.41
CA ALA A 46 -0.48 16.50 13.14
C ALA A 46 -0.64 15.10 12.52
N GLN A 47 -0.63 14.05 13.35
CA GLN A 47 -0.90 12.68 12.93
C GLN A 47 -2.35 12.52 12.46
N GLN A 48 -3.32 13.07 13.19
CA GLN A 48 -4.73 13.03 12.82
C GLN A 48 -4.99 13.78 11.50
N GLN A 49 -4.40 14.94 11.32
CA GLN A 49 -4.51 15.70 10.07
C GLN A 49 -3.97 14.90 8.87
N THR A 50 -2.85 14.21 9.04
CA THR A 50 -2.29 13.32 8.01
C THR A 50 -3.23 12.14 7.72
N ALA A 51 -3.81 11.52 8.76
CA ALA A 51 -4.75 10.41 8.62
C ALA A 51 -6.05 10.84 7.90
N ASP A 52 -6.58 12.01 8.24
CA ASP A 52 -7.80 12.56 7.62
C ASP A 52 -7.55 12.90 6.14
N ALA A 53 -6.41 13.53 5.83
CA ALA A 53 -6.02 13.78 4.43
C ALA A 53 -5.83 12.46 3.64
N LEU A 54 -5.22 11.45 4.25
CA LEU A 54 -5.05 10.14 3.64
C LEU A 54 -6.40 9.48 3.35
N SER A 55 -7.34 9.56 4.28
CA SER A 55 -8.71 9.07 4.10
C SER A 55 -9.42 9.80 2.96
N MET A 56 -9.23 11.12 2.84
CA MET A 56 -9.77 11.91 1.73
C MET A 56 -9.15 11.51 0.40
N LEU A 57 -7.83 11.23 0.33
CA LEU A 57 -7.18 10.74 -0.88
C LEU A 57 -7.75 9.40 -1.34
N PHE A 58 -8.03 8.47 -0.42
CA PHE A 58 -8.65 7.19 -0.76
C PHE A 58 -10.11 7.34 -1.21
N ALA A 59 -10.88 8.24 -0.59
CA ALA A 59 -12.30 8.41 -0.88
C ALA A 59 -12.57 9.24 -2.15
N LYS A 60 -11.79 10.31 -2.39
CA LYS A 60 -12.05 11.33 -3.42
C LYS A 60 -10.96 11.40 -4.50
N GLY A 61 -9.87 10.65 -4.35
CA GLY A 61 -8.69 10.72 -5.23
C GLY A 61 -7.77 11.90 -4.93
N SER A 62 -6.71 12.03 -5.74
CA SER A 62 -5.70 13.08 -5.59
C SER A 62 -6.25 14.45 -5.98
N THR A 63 -5.76 15.49 -5.32
CA THR A 63 -5.99 16.90 -5.68
C THR A 63 -4.66 17.63 -5.84
N SER A 64 -4.66 18.80 -6.49
CA SER A 64 -3.43 19.56 -6.73
C SER A 64 -3.60 21.01 -6.24
N PHE A 65 -2.58 21.48 -5.56
CA PHE A 65 -2.46 22.87 -5.08
C PHE A 65 -1.55 23.71 -6.00
N GLY A 66 -1.26 23.24 -7.23
CA GLY A 66 -0.28 23.85 -8.15
C GLY A 66 -0.57 25.31 -8.55
N GLY A 67 -1.81 25.78 -8.37
CA GLY A 67 -2.17 27.20 -8.53
C GLY A 67 -1.74 28.09 -7.35
N ASN A 68 -1.34 27.52 -6.22
CA ASN A 68 -0.86 28.29 -5.06
C ASN A 68 0.58 28.73 -5.27
N ARG A 69 0.77 29.87 -5.93
CA ARG A 69 2.06 30.53 -6.12
C ARG A 69 2.29 31.52 -4.98
N ASP A 70 3.56 31.84 -4.71
CA ASP A 70 3.90 32.86 -3.73
C ASP A 70 3.48 34.25 -4.26
N ILE A 71 2.57 34.89 -3.53
CA ILE A 71 2.02 36.21 -3.83
C ILE A 71 2.31 37.24 -2.71
N GLN A 72 3.10 36.86 -1.71
CA GLN A 72 3.36 37.74 -0.55
C GLN A 72 3.95 39.10 -0.96
N MET A 73 4.87 39.12 -1.94
CA MET A 73 5.42 40.37 -2.43
C MET A 73 4.36 41.25 -3.11
N SER A 74 3.47 40.64 -3.91
CA SER A 74 2.38 41.35 -4.57
C SER A 74 1.40 41.94 -3.55
N LEU A 75 1.03 41.16 -2.50
CA LEU A 75 0.19 41.68 -1.42
C LEU A 75 0.83 42.86 -0.67
N ARG A 76 2.14 42.77 -0.36
CA ARG A 76 2.87 43.89 0.25
C ARG A 76 2.91 45.13 -0.65
N SER A 77 3.06 44.95 -1.96
CA SER A 77 3.01 46.03 -2.93
C SER A 77 1.65 46.74 -2.91
N LEU A 78 0.56 45.98 -2.78
CA LEU A 78 -0.79 46.56 -2.64
C LEU A 78 -0.97 47.32 -1.33
N GLU A 79 -0.42 46.84 -0.21
CA GLU A 79 -0.49 47.53 1.11
C GLU A 79 0.13 48.90 1.09
N ILE A 80 1.16 49.13 0.26
CA ILE A 80 1.80 50.42 0.06
C ILE A 80 1.21 51.24 -1.08
N GLY A 81 0.08 50.76 -1.67
CA GLY A 81 -0.67 51.48 -2.71
C GLY A 81 -0.09 51.36 -4.12
N SER A 82 0.76 50.35 -4.39
CA SER A 82 1.32 50.13 -5.73
C SER A 82 0.34 49.34 -6.60
N THR A 83 0.37 49.63 -7.91
CA THR A 83 -0.38 48.87 -8.92
C THR A 83 0.35 47.56 -9.26
N LEU A 84 -0.35 46.45 -9.35
CA LEU A 84 0.18 45.17 -9.77
C LEU A 84 0.25 45.07 -11.29
N SER A 85 1.20 44.31 -11.78
CA SER A 85 1.33 43.94 -13.18
C SER A 85 0.35 42.80 -13.56
N ALA A 86 0.11 42.60 -14.87
CA ALA A 86 -0.72 41.52 -15.36
C ALA A 86 -0.29 40.11 -14.88
N PRO A 87 1.02 39.72 -14.88
CA PRO A 87 1.49 38.46 -14.31
C PRO A 87 1.17 38.29 -12.83
N GLU A 88 1.22 39.38 -12.03
CA GLU A 88 0.92 39.31 -10.60
C GLU A 88 -0.57 39.13 -10.33
N LEU A 89 -1.43 39.84 -11.06
CA LEU A 89 -2.89 39.67 -11.00
C LEU A 89 -3.31 38.28 -11.44
N LEU A 90 -2.72 37.74 -12.51
CA LEU A 90 -2.98 36.35 -12.93
C LEU A 90 -2.56 35.30 -11.91
N LYS A 91 -1.47 35.53 -11.14
CA LYS A 91 -1.12 34.64 -10.03
C LYS A 91 -2.19 34.66 -8.94
N ILE A 92 -2.76 35.84 -8.63
CA ILE A 92 -3.85 35.97 -7.66
C ILE A 92 -5.12 35.28 -8.18
N ALA A 93 -5.51 35.53 -9.43
CA ALA A 93 -6.65 34.83 -10.04
C ALA A 93 -6.46 33.29 -10.02
N GLY A 94 -5.28 32.80 -10.41
CA GLY A 94 -4.95 31.37 -10.37
C GLY A 94 -4.99 30.78 -8.94
N LEU A 95 -4.62 31.54 -7.90
CA LEU A 95 -4.84 31.13 -6.53
C LEU A 95 -6.32 31.02 -6.20
N LEU A 96 -7.13 32.02 -6.53
CA LEU A 96 -8.57 32.05 -6.23
C LEU A 96 -9.35 30.93 -6.96
N ASP A 97 -9.03 30.67 -8.21
CA ASP A 97 -9.57 29.54 -8.97
C ASP A 97 -9.23 28.21 -8.29
N ASN A 98 -7.99 28.06 -7.83
CA ASN A 98 -7.57 26.87 -7.10
C ASN A 98 -8.27 26.75 -5.74
N VAL A 99 -8.46 27.85 -5.02
CA VAL A 99 -9.23 27.92 -3.76
C VAL A 99 -10.68 27.43 -4.00
N SER A 100 -11.33 27.86 -5.08
CA SER A 100 -12.68 27.42 -5.45
C SER A 100 -12.74 25.90 -5.64
N ARG A 101 -11.75 25.33 -6.34
CA ARG A 101 -11.62 23.90 -6.58
C ARG A 101 -11.37 23.13 -5.29
N ILE A 102 -10.42 23.57 -4.47
CA ILE A 102 -10.07 22.92 -3.22
C ILE A 102 -11.19 22.98 -2.19
N ARG A 103 -11.89 24.11 -2.09
CA ARG A 103 -13.09 24.22 -1.26
C ARG A 103 -14.17 23.23 -1.70
N SER A 104 -14.36 23.05 -3.01
CA SER A 104 -15.30 22.07 -3.55
C SER A 104 -14.86 20.63 -3.26
N TYR A 105 -13.57 20.33 -3.34
CA TYR A 105 -13.02 19.03 -2.94
C TYR A 105 -13.25 18.73 -1.46
N GLY A 106 -13.14 19.76 -0.58
CA GLY A 106 -13.39 19.63 0.85
C GLY A 106 -14.85 19.36 1.22
N LYS A 107 -15.84 19.70 0.34
CA LYS A 107 -17.24 19.45 0.62
C LYS A 107 -17.52 17.96 0.74
N SER A 108 -18.29 17.59 1.77
CA SER A 108 -18.76 16.22 1.92
C SER A 108 -19.83 15.88 0.88
N ALA A 109 -19.82 14.65 0.37
CA ALA A 109 -20.85 14.18 -0.56
C ALA A 109 -22.16 13.82 0.15
N ARG A 110 -22.14 13.64 1.48
CA ARG A 110 -23.29 13.30 2.33
C ARG A 110 -23.27 14.15 3.58
N GLU A 111 -24.45 14.59 4.04
CA GLU A 111 -24.62 15.35 5.28
C GLU A 111 -24.22 14.57 6.54
N GLU A 112 -24.14 13.24 6.46
CA GLU A 112 -23.76 12.34 7.54
C GLU A 112 -22.25 12.11 7.68
N ASP A 113 -21.42 12.62 6.77
CA ASP A 113 -19.96 12.48 6.90
C ASP A 113 -19.46 13.28 8.09
N MET A 114 -18.82 12.59 9.02
CA MET A 114 -18.27 13.18 10.25
C MET A 114 -17.27 14.30 9.92
N GLU A 115 -17.36 15.40 10.65
CA GLU A 115 -16.36 16.46 10.62
C GLU A 115 -14.99 15.87 10.99
N ASN A 116 -13.96 16.23 10.26
CA ASN A 116 -12.58 15.82 10.47
C ASN A 116 -11.68 17.03 10.82
N SER A 117 -10.44 16.80 11.17
CA SER A 117 -9.50 17.84 11.59
C SER A 117 -9.19 18.89 10.52
N LEU A 118 -9.56 18.63 9.25
CA LEU A 118 -9.33 19.54 8.10
C LEU A 118 -10.58 20.31 7.71
N THR A 119 -11.75 19.97 8.21
CA THR A 119 -13.05 20.55 7.81
C THR A 119 -13.07 22.06 7.96
N GLU A 120 -12.58 22.59 9.07
CA GLU A 120 -12.51 24.04 9.34
C GLU A 120 -11.63 24.78 8.32
N TYR A 121 -10.51 24.19 7.90
CA TYR A 121 -9.63 24.79 6.89
C TYR A 121 -10.35 24.90 5.54
N PHE A 122 -11.08 23.87 5.12
CA PHE A 122 -11.85 23.94 3.87
C PHE A 122 -13.00 24.94 3.94
N ARG A 123 -13.65 25.08 5.09
CA ARG A 123 -14.73 26.08 5.31
C ARG A 123 -14.21 27.51 5.29
N ALA A 124 -13.04 27.74 5.86
CA ALA A 124 -12.42 29.06 5.94
C ALA A 124 -11.92 29.58 4.57
N LEU A 125 -11.77 28.73 3.56
CA LEU A 125 -11.41 29.15 2.21
C LEU A 125 -12.49 30.05 1.60
N ASN A 126 -12.10 31.26 1.15
CA ASN A 126 -12.98 32.22 0.46
C ASN A 126 -12.60 32.34 -1.02
N PRO A 127 -13.35 31.77 -1.96
CA PRO A 127 -12.93 31.67 -3.36
C PRO A 127 -12.95 32.98 -4.14
N LEU A 128 -13.65 34.05 -3.67
CA LEU A 128 -13.76 35.36 -4.34
C LEU A 128 -13.95 35.22 -5.86
N ASN A 129 -14.92 34.40 -6.30
CA ASN A 129 -15.11 34.01 -7.70
C ASN A 129 -15.37 35.18 -8.63
N GLN A 130 -16.00 36.25 -8.12
CA GLN A 130 -16.27 37.47 -8.92
C GLN A 130 -14.95 38.16 -9.27
N LEU A 131 -14.07 38.37 -8.29
CA LEU A 131 -12.77 38.98 -8.47
C LEU A 131 -11.87 38.15 -9.42
N ALA A 132 -11.81 36.83 -9.21
CA ALA A 132 -11.08 35.94 -10.12
C ALA A 132 -11.60 36.00 -11.55
N GLY A 133 -12.94 35.99 -11.71
CA GLY A 133 -13.58 36.11 -12.99
C GLY A 133 -13.32 37.43 -13.71
N GLU A 134 -13.31 38.56 -12.97
CA GLU A 134 -13.02 39.87 -13.53
C GLU A 134 -11.56 40.00 -13.96
N ILE A 135 -10.59 39.50 -13.16
CA ILE A 135 -9.19 39.48 -13.55
C ILE A 135 -9.00 38.63 -14.83
N ASN A 136 -9.57 37.41 -14.88
CA ASN A 136 -9.46 36.52 -16.03
C ASN A 136 -10.19 37.05 -17.29
N ARG A 137 -11.24 37.85 -17.09
CA ARG A 137 -11.95 38.55 -18.19
C ARG A 137 -11.07 39.63 -18.81
N CYS A 138 -10.40 40.44 -17.96
CA CYS A 138 -9.59 41.54 -18.41
C CYS A 138 -8.21 41.16 -18.90
N ILE A 139 -7.58 40.09 -18.35
CA ILE A 139 -6.21 39.69 -18.64
C ILE A 139 -6.21 38.30 -19.26
N LEU A 140 -5.87 38.21 -20.56
CA LEU A 140 -5.85 36.93 -21.28
C LEU A 140 -4.54 36.16 -21.08
N SER A 141 -3.43 36.88 -20.99
CA SER A 141 -2.10 36.32 -20.72
C SER A 141 -1.18 37.32 -20.02
N GLU A 142 0.02 36.93 -19.71
CA GLU A 142 1.02 37.80 -19.04
C GLU A 142 1.31 39.05 -19.86
N GLU A 143 1.14 39.03 -21.18
CA GLU A 143 1.44 40.12 -22.13
C GLU A 143 0.18 40.68 -22.82
N GLU A 144 -0.98 40.11 -22.62
CA GLU A 144 -2.20 40.44 -23.38
C GLU A 144 -3.36 40.79 -22.48
N ILE A 145 -3.86 42.04 -22.64
CA ILE A 145 -5.10 42.52 -22.02
C ILE A 145 -6.22 42.38 -23.06
N ALA A 146 -7.38 41.93 -22.62
CA ALA A 146 -8.54 41.74 -23.49
C ALA A 146 -9.01 43.07 -24.11
N ASP A 147 -9.42 43.05 -25.36
CA ASP A 147 -9.92 44.26 -26.07
C ASP A 147 -11.13 44.87 -25.38
N ASP A 148 -11.93 44.07 -24.73
CA ASP A 148 -13.16 44.49 -24.03
C ASP A 148 -12.95 44.61 -22.51
N ALA A 149 -11.71 44.65 -22.05
CA ALA A 149 -11.37 44.86 -20.64
C ALA A 149 -11.92 46.21 -20.13
N SER A 150 -11.86 47.26 -20.96
CA SER A 150 -12.59 48.53 -20.74
C SER A 150 -13.19 49.10 -22.02
N PRO A 151 -14.25 49.90 -21.92
CA PRO A 151 -14.76 50.64 -23.08
C PRO A 151 -13.71 51.57 -23.71
N GLY A 152 -12.83 52.12 -22.90
CA GLY A 152 -11.73 53.03 -23.32
C GLY A 152 -10.71 52.29 -24.19
N LEU A 153 -10.19 51.14 -23.71
CA LEU A 153 -9.24 50.34 -24.45
C LEU A 153 -9.82 49.83 -25.76
N LYS A 154 -11.04 49.35 -25.75
CA LYS A 154 -11.75 48.92 -26.97
C LYS A 154 -11.86 50.03 -28.02
N HIS A 155 -12.16 51.27 -27.58
CA HIS A 155 -12.22 52.42 -28.47
C HIS A 155 -10.85 52.76 -29.04
N VAL A 156 -9.81 52.77 -28.22
CA VAL A 156 -8.44 53.12 -28.64
C VAL A 156 -7.94 52.05 -29.62
N ARG A 157 -8.05 50.77 -29.35
CA ARG A 157 -7.58 49.67 -30.22
C ARG A 157 -8.32 49.68 -31.56
N ARG A 158 -9.63 49.94 -31.54
CA ARG A 158 -10.39 50.13 -32.79
C ARG A 158 -9.89 51.35 -33.59
N SER A 159 -9.51 52.44 -32.91
CA SER A 159 -8.95 53.63 -33.54
C SER A 159 -7.54 53.37 -34.11
N ILE A 160 -6.71 52.57 -33.45
CA ILE A 160 -5.41 52.07 -33.93
C ILE A 160 -5.60 51.28 -35.23
N SER A 161 -6.50 50.29 -35.23
CA SER A 161 -6.80 49.49 -36.41
C SER A 161 -7.26 50.35 -37.59
N LEU A 162 -8.22 51.23 -37.37
CA LEU A 162 -8.75 52.10 -38.43
C LEU A 162 -7.66 53.07 -38.96
N THR A 163 -6.77 53.57 -38.11
CA THR A 163 -5.67 54.44 -38.51
C THR A 163 -4.61 53.66 -39.30
N GLY A 164 -4.30 52.44 -38.84
CA GLY A 164 -3.42 51.50 -39.55
C GLY A 164 -3.93 51.16 -40.95
N ASP A 165 -5.23 50.87 -41.09
CA ASP A 165 -5.88 50.58 -42.37
C ASP A 165 -5.82 51.77 -43.31
N LYS A 166 -5.99 52.99 -42.80
CA LYS A 166 -5.86 54.22 -43.59
C LYS A 166 -4.41 54.38 -44.09
N ILE A 167 -3.40 54.19 -43.23
CA ILE A 167 -2.01 54.26 -43.60
C ILE A 167 -1.72 53.23 -44.68
N HIS A 168 -2.11 51.98 -44.45
CA HIS A 168 -1.87 50.91 -45.43
C HIS A 168 -2.50 51.18 -46.78
N SER A 169 -3.76 51.67 -46.77
CA SER A 169 -4.46 52.06 -48.04
C SER A 169 -3.76 53.17 -48.80
N GLN A 170 -3.35 54.23 -48.07
CA GLN A 170 -2.62 55.34 -48.69
C GLN A 170 -1.23 54.95 -49.22
N LEU A 171 -0.49 54.18 -48.41
CA LEU A 171 0.82 53.67 -48.83
C LEU A 171 0.74 52.71 -49.98
N THR A 172 -0.26 51.83 -49.99
CA THR A 172 -0.49 50.89 -51.11
C THR A 172 -0.81 51.63 -52.39
N SER A 173 -1.59 52.71 -52.31
CA SER A 173 -1.83 53.60 -53.49
C SER A 173 -0.56 54.26 -53.92
N MET A 174 0.32 54.76 -53.05
CA MET A 174 1.57 55.36 -53.40
C MET A 174 2.60 54.38 -54.01
N VAL A 175 2.71 53.21 -53.42
CA VAL A 175 3.67 52.16 -53.80
C VAL A 175 3.30 51.58 -55.17
N ASN A 176 2.02 51.42 -55.47
CA ASN A 176 1.54 50.90 -56.77
C ASN A 176 1.31 52.01 -57.84
N GLY A 177 1.30 53.27 -57.39
CA GLY A 177 1.03 54.45 -58.28
C GLY A 177 2.27 55.31 -58.48
N SER A 178 2.19 56.58 -57.98
CA SER A 178 3.15 57.68 -58.28
C SER A 178 4.63 57.40 -57.93
N TYR A 179 4.88 56.59 -56.88
CA TYR A 179 6.25 56.38 -56.42
C TYR A 179 6.86 55.03 -56.86
N ARG A 180 6.15 54.19 -57.62
CA ARG A 180 6.60 52.83 -57.97
C ARG A 180 7.99 52.79 -58.60
N SER A 181 8.32 53.72 -59.50
CA SER A 181 9.62 53.81 -60.18
C SER A 181 10.76 54.21 -59.28
N TYR A 182 10.46 54.90 -58.17
CA TYR A 182 11.44 55.44 -57.21
C TYR A 182 11.77 54.46 -56.11
N LEU A 183 10.95 53.38 -55.91
CA LEU A 183 11.14 52.39 -54.84
C LEU A 183 12.17 51.34 -55.25
N GLN A 184 12.92 50.85 -54.26
CA GLN A 184 13.80 49.71 -54.38
C GLN A 184 12.93 48.42 -54.53
N ASP A 185 11.94 48.31 -53.65
CA ASP A 185 10.95 47.23 -53.63
C ASP A 185 9.57 47.86 -53.39
N ALA A 186 8.53 47.28 -54.02
CA ALA A 186 7.15 47.76 -53.85
C ALA A 186 6.50 47.19 -52.57
N VAL A 187 7.13 47.46 -51.40
CA VAL A 187 6.69 46.97 -50.12
C VAL A 187 6.52 48.12 -49.12
N ILE A 188 5.63 47.94 -48.17
CA ILE A 188 5.46 48.80 -46.98
C ILE A 188 6.32 48.22 -45.86
N THR A 189 7.14 49.06 -45.23
CA THR A 189 8.02 48.63 -44.14
C THR A 189 7.77 49.47 -42.90
N MET A 190 8.18 48.96 -41.73
CA MET A 190 8.23 49.75 -40.52
C MET A 190 9.68 50.05 -40.11
N ARG A 191 9.97 51.32 -39.74
CA ARG A 191 11.19 51.73 -39.10
C ARG A 191 10.84 52.67 -37.92
N ASP A 192 11.48 52.42 -36.79
CA ASP A 192 11.22 53.18 -35.56
C ASP A 192 9.72 53.30 -35.21
N ASN A 193 8.97 52.21 -35.41
CA ASN A 193 7.51 52.13 -35.24
C ASN A 193 6.71 53.09 -36.12
N ARG A 194 7.25 53.43 -37.31
CA ARG A 194 6.60 54.24 -38.32
C ARG A 194 6.55 53.52 -39.68
N TYR A 195 5.45 53.62 -40.32
CA TYR A 195 5.27 53.10 -41.67
C TYR A 195 6.07 53.92 -42.69
N CYS A 196 6.93 53.26 -43.44
CA CYS A 196 7.87 53.82 -44.37
C CYS A 196 7.83 53.05 -45.69
N ILE A 197 8.35 53.69 -46.77
CA ILE A 197 8.59 53.03 -48.04
C ILE A 197 10.08 53.02 -48.36
N PRO A 198 10.63 51.94 -48.98
CA PRO A 198 12.04 51.84 -49.31
C PRO A 198 12.35 52.55 -50.67
N VAL A 199 12.95 53.73 -50.64
CA VAL A 199 13.26 54.55 -51.81
C VAL A 199 14.75 54.41 -52.19
N LYS A 200 15.01 54.22 -53.47
CA LYS A 200 16.42 54.22 -54.01
C LYS A 200 17.13 55.53 -53.70
N ALA A 201 18.41 55.50 -53.39
CA ALA A 201 19.20 56.66 -53.00
C ALA A 201 19.15 57.78 -54.00
N GLU A 202 19.10 57.46 -55.29
CA GLU A 202 19.05 58.41 -56.41
C GLU A 202 17.72 59.19 -56.49
N TYR A 203 16.62 58.64 -55.94
CA TYR A 203 15.31 59.31 -55.98
C TYR A 203 14.86 59.82 -54.61
N LYS A 204 15.77 59.98 -53.63
CA LYS A 204 15.47 60.49 -52.26
C LYS A 204 14.77 61.86 -52.33
N SER A 205 15.20 62.76 -53.21
CA SER A 205 14.61 64.13 -53.38
C SER A 205 13.22 64.14 -54.03
N GLN A 206 12.83 63.05 -54.75
CA GLN A 206 11.58 62.97 -55.43
C GLN A 206 10.41 62.45 -54.58
N VAL A 207 10.74 61.91 -53.36
CA VAL A 207 9.73 61.47 -52.44
C VAL A 207 9.77 62.37 -51.20
N PRO A 208 8.86 63.38 -51.12
CA PRO A 208 8.80 64.27 -49.95
C PRO A 208 8.40 63.50 -48.69
N GLY A 209 9.25 63.62 -47.68
CA GLY A 209 9.00 62.89 -46.41
C GLY A 209 10.21 62.94 -45.51
N MET A 210 10.10 62.21 -44.37
CA MET A 210 11.19 62.05 -43.36
C MET A 210 11.90 60.73 -43.54
N VAL A 211 13.23 60.80 -43.52
CA VAL A 211 14.10 59.65 -43.54
C VAL A 211 14.26 59.11 -42.11
N HIS A 212 13.87 57.82 -41.89
CA HIS A 212 14.02 57.17 -40.59
C HIS A 212 15.19 56.22 -40.55
N ASP A 213 15.56 55.65 -41.70
CA ASP A 213 16.64 54.67 -41.71
C ASP A 213 17.27 54.59 -43.13
N GLN A 214 18.45 54.01 -43.23
CA GLN A 214 19.17 53.73 -44.46
C GLN A 214 19.67 52.30 -44.48
N SER A 215 19.63 51.67 -45.65
CA SER A 215 20.22 50.35 -45.78
C SER A 215 21.73 50.32 -45.52
N SER A 216 22.27 49.22 -45.08
CA SER A 216 23.72 49.03 -44.76
C SER A 216 24.62 49.35 -45.93
N THR A 217 24.12 49.18 -47.14
CA THR A 217 24.83 49.53 -48.42
C THR A 217 24.68 51.00 -48.83
N GLY A 218 23.84 51.77 -48.16
CA GLY A 218 23.55 53.16 -48.51
C GLY A 218 22.65 53.32 -49.73
N SER A 219 22.22 52.23 -50.38
CA SER A 219 21.50 52.28 -51.65
C SER A 219 19.98 52.52 -51.50
N THR A 220 19.43 52.37 -50.32
CA THR A 220 18.00 52.50 -50.02
C THR A 220 17.78 53.35 -48.78
N PHE A 221 16.86 54.31 -48.88
CA PHE A 221 16.38 55.12 -47.76
C PHE A 221 14.95 54.70 -47.39
N PHE A 222 14.71 54.53 -46.12
CA PHE A 222 13.36 54.26 -45.64
C PHE A 222 12.74 55.62 -45.30
N ILE A 223 11.82 56.02 -46.18
CA ILE A 223 11.17 57.34 -46.10
C ILE A 223 9.73 57.18 -45.61
N GLU A 224 9.36 57.96 -44.61
CA GLU A 224 7.98 58.23 -44.24
C GLU A 224 7.45 59.32 -45.13
N PRO A 225 6.52 59.05 -46.06
CA PRO A 225 5.97 60.11 -46.95
C PRO A 225 5.24 61.20 -46.15
N ALA A 226 5.38 62.45 -46.59
CA ALA A 226 4.78 63.63 -45.90
C ALA A 226 3.29 63.47 -45.66
N ALA A 227 2.58 62.81 -46.56
CA ALA A 227 1.11 62.53 -46.46
C ALA A 227 0.75 61.55 -45.31
N ILE A 228 1.72 60.77 -44.87
CA ILE A 228 1.52 59.73 -43.83
C ILE A 228 1.96 60.22 -42.42
N VAL A 229 2.81 61.27 -42.33
CA VAL A 229 3.39 61.72 -41.05
C VAL A 229 2.31 62.03 -39.99
N ASN A 230 1.22 62.67 -40.36
CA ASN A 230 0.11 62.93 -39.41
C ASN A 230 -0.56 61.65 -38.94
N LEU A 231 -0.75 60.68 -39.80
CA LEU A 231 -1.37 59.38 -39.44
C LEU A 231 -0.40 58.53 -38.54
N ASN A 232 0.87 58.52 -38.85
CA ASN A 232 1.90 57.88 -38.02
C ASN A 232 2.00 58.59 -36.62
N ASN A 233 1.91 59.93 -36.57
CA ASN A 233 1.83 60.64 -35.32
C ASN A 233 0.60 60.29 -34.52
N GLN A 234 -0.60 60.23 -35.19
CA GLN A 234 -1.84 59.81 -34.58
C GLN A 234 -1.75 58.35 -34.06
N LEU A 235 -1.13 57.44 -34.83
CA LEU A 235 -0.90 56.09 -34.41
C LEU A 235 -0.03 56.01 -33.14
N LYS A 236 1.02 56.81 -33.06
CA LYS A 236 1.88 56.90 -31.87
C LYS A 236 1.15 57.48 -30.65
N GLU A 237 0.30 58.54 -30.84
CA GLU A 237 -0.54 59.06 -29.75
C GLU A 237 -1.56 58.00 -29.28
N LEU A 238 -2.17 57.25 -30.20
CA LEU A 238 -3.09 56.19 -29.84
C LEU A 238 -2.37 55.04 -29.10
N ALA A 239 -1.15 54.69 -29.47
CA ALA A 239 -0.33 53.67 -28.76
C ALA A 239 0.05 54.12 -27.34
N LEU A 240 0.23 55.45 -27.12
CA LEU A 240 0.44 55.95 -25.74
C LEU A 240 -0.85 55.87 -24.94
N LYS A 241 -2.02 56.27 -25.53
CA LYS A 241 -3.33 56.11 -24.91
C LYS A 241 -3.69 54.68 -24.59
N GLU A 242 -3.28 53.73 -25.44
CA GLU A 242 -3.46 52.30 -25.17
C GLU A 242 -2.71 51.89 -23.88
N LYS A 243 -1.46 52.34 -23.72
CA LYS A 243 -0.70 52.09 -22.48
C LYS A 243 -1.35 52.72 -21.24
N GLU A 244 -1.82 53.96 -21.36
CA GLU A 244 -2.53 54.66 -20.28
C GLU A 244 -3.82 53.92 -19.89
N GLU A 245 -4.63 53.46 -20.87
CA GLU A 245 -5.81 52.66 -20.60
C GLU A 245 -5.47 51.32 -19.93
N ILE A 246 -4.41 50.64 -20.36
CA ILE A 246 -3.96 49.41 -19.71
C ILE A 246 -3.54 49.69 -18.26
N GLU A 247 -2.80 50.78 -17.99
CA GLU A 247 -2.44 51.18 -16.63
C GLU A 247 -3.68 51.43 -15.76
N ILE A 248 -4.71 52.12 -16.29
CA ILE A 248 -5.99 52.34 -15.59
C ILE A 248 -6.69 51.07 -15.26
N ILE A 249 -6.71 50.08 -16.20
CA ILE A 249 -7.34 48.76 -16.00
C ILE A 249 -6.58 48.02 -14.88
N LEU A 250 -5.26 47.95 -14.94
CA LEU A 250 -4.44 47.30 -13.94
C LEU A 250 -4.58 47.94 -12.56
N ALA A 251 -4.66 49.28 -12.50
CA ALA A 251 -4.88 50.01 -11.27
C ALA A 251 -6.29 49.74 -10.67
N SER A 252 -7.35 49.65 -11.51
CA SER A 252 -8.69 49.30 -11.05
C SER A 252 -8.73 47.89 -10.47
N LEU A 253 -8.18 46.92 -11.19
CA LEU A 253 -8.10 45.54 -10.71
C LEU A 253 -7.27 45.41 -9.43
N SER A 254 -6.17 46.17 -9.34
CA SER A 254 -5.33 46.20 -8.15
C SER A 254 -6.07 46.79 -6.94
N ALA A 255 -6.90 47.80 -7.15
CA ALA A 255 -7.75 48.37 -6.11
C ALA A 255 -8.80 47.33 -5.60
N GLU A 256 -9.47 46.62 -6.51
CA GLU A 256 -10.41 45.53 -6.13
C GLU A 256 -9.66 44.43 -5.32
N VAL A 257 -8.50 43.99 -5.76
CA VAL A 257 -7.68 43.00 -5.02
C VAL A 257 -7.31 43.53 -3.65
N SER A 258 -6.98 44.84 -3.53
CA SER A 258 -6.61 45.51 -2.28
C SER A 258 -7.72 45.46 -1.22
N GLU A 259 -8.99 45.51 -1.62
CA GLU A 259 -10.13 45.38 -0.70
C GLU A 259 -10.19 44.00 -0.03
N HIS A 260 -9.55 42.97 -0.63
CA HIS A 260 -9.60 41.57 -0.22
C HIS A 260 -8.24 40.99 0.22
N ILE A 261 -7.26 41.84 0.58
CA ILE A 261 -5.89 41.40 0.95
C ILE A 261 -5.92 40.38 2.08
N LEU A 262 -6.74 40.59 3.10
CA LEU A 262 -6.82 39.70 4.26
C LEU A 262 -7.33 38.32 3.88
N GLU A 263 -8.40 38.26 3.09
CA GLU A 263 -8.98 36.98 2.63
C GLU A 263 -8.05 36.23 1.67
N ILE A 264 -7.35 36.99 0.80
CA ILE A 264 -6.40 36.39 -0.15
C ILE A 264 -5.16 35.85 0.60
N SER A 265 -4.66 36.59 1.58
CA SER A 265 -3.54 36.16 2.44
C SER A 265 -3.90 34.91 3.24
N GLU A 266 -5.11 34.89 3.84
CA GLU A 266 -5.59 33.73 4.59
C GLU A 266 -5.82 32.53 3.69
N ASN A 267 -6.37 32.71 2.48
CA ASN A 267 -6.48 31.67 1.47
C ASN A 267 -5.09 31.08 1.14
N GLN A 268 -4.08 31.92 0.91
CA GLN A 268 -2.73 31.43 0.62
C GLN A 268 -2.17 30.62 1.78
N ARG A 269 -2.35 31.08 3.02
CA ARG A 269 -1.90 30.38 4.23
C ARG A 269 -2.55 29.03 4.36
N ILE A 270 -3.89 28.94 4.21
CA ILE A 270 -4.64 27.68 4.29
C ILE A 270 -4.27 26.75 3.15
N MET A 271 -4.16 27.25 1.92
CA MET A 271 -3.79 26.44 0.76
C MET A 271 -2.39 25.86 0.89
N THR A 272 -1.44 26.62 1.43
CA THR A 272 -0.08 26.17 1.73
C THR A 272 -0.09 25.06 2.78
N PHE A 273 -0.84 25.27 3.86
CA PHE A 273 -1.00 24.28 4.92
C PHE A 273 -1.67 22.99 4.42
N LEU A 274 -2.73 23.09 3.64
CA LEU A 274 -3.39 21.91 3.07
C LEU A 274 -2.47 21.15 2.11
N ASP A 275 -1.74 21.84 1.22
CA ASP A 275 -0.75 21.20 0.34
C ASP A 275 0.29 20.40 1.15
N PHE A 276 0.79 20.99 2.23
CA PHE A 276 1.72 20.33 3.16
C PHE A 276 1.12 19.08 3.82
N VAL A 277 -0.11 19.14 4.32
CA VAL A 277 -0.78 18.00 4.94
C VAL A 277 -1.08 16.91 3.90
N PHE A 278 -1.52 17.29 2.71
CA PHE A 278 -1.76 16.33 1.62
C PHE A 278 -0.46 15.74 1.06
N ALA A 279 0.66 16.46 1.13
CA ALA A 279 1.98 15.91 0.82
C ALA A 279 2.37 14.80 1.81
N LYS A 280 2.14 14.99 3.13
CA LYS A 280 2.33 13.94 4.14
C LYS A 280 1.45 12.71 3.86
N ALA A 281 0.19 12.92 3.54
CA ALA A 281 -0.74 11.84 3.21
C ALA A 281 -0.33 11.10 1.92
N SER A 282 0.16 11.82 0.91
CA SER A 282 0.66 11.23 -0.34
C SER A 282 1.90 10.38 -0.12
N LEU A 283 2.82 10.84 0.73
CA LEU A 283 3.99 10.05 1.14
C LEU A 283 3.57 8.80 1.92
N ALA A 284 2.61 8.94 2.86
CA ALA A 284 2.08 7.81 3.62
C ALA A 284 1.42 6.75 2.71
N MET A 285 0.71 7.18 1.68
CA MET A 285 0.09 6.29 0.70
C MET A 285 1.12 5.52 -0.12
N GLU A 286 2.18 6.19 -0.60
CA GLU A 286 3.25 5.57 -1.38
C GLU A 286 4.03 4.54 -0.55
N GLU A 287 4.40 4.90 0.67
CA GLU A 287 5.15 4.04 1.60
C GLU A 287 4.27 2.97 2.26
N ARG A 288 2.97 2.97 2.02
CA ARG A 288 1.99 2.13 2.74
C ARG A 288 2.18 2.25 4.24
N ALA A 289 2.30 3.49 4.68
CA ALA A 289 2.55 3.84 6.06
C ALA A 289 1.24 3.93 6.85
N THR A 290 1.31 3.65 8.14
CA THR A 290 0.18 3.72 9.07
C THR A 290 0.43 4.76 10.15
N MET A 291 -0.63 5.29 10.73
CA MET A 291 -0.56 6.21 11.86
C MET A 291 -0.05 5.48 13.11
N PRO A 292 1.10 5.86 13.71
CA PRO A 292 1.55 5.30 14.97
C PRO A 292 0.70 5.81 16.14
N LEU A 293 0.50 4.94 17.15
CA LEU A 293 -0.13 5.33 18.41
C LEU A 293 0.92 5.93 19.34
N PHE A 294 0.68 7.13 19.85
CA PHE A 294 1.59 7.79 20.78
C PHE A 294 1.22 7.55 22.24
N ASN A 295 2.21 7.12 23.03
CA ASN A 295 2.11 6.91 24.47
C ASN A 295 3.07 7.81 25.25
N GLU A 296 2.84 7.95 26.57
CA GLU A 296 3.66 8.74 27.49
C GLU A 296 4.60 7.85 28.35
N ASN A 297 4.55 6.52 28.11
CA ASN A 297 5.28 5.54 28.92
C ASN A 297 6.70 5.27 28.42
N ARG A 298 7.19 6.05 27.47
CA ARG A 298 8.50 5.86 26.83
C ARG A 298 8.65 4.45 26.23
N TYR A 299 7.53 3.94 25.67
CA TYR A 299 7.45 2.62 25.05
C TYR A 299 7.40 2.74 23.53
N ILE A 300 8.28 2.01 22.87
CA ILE A 300 8.33 1.83 21.42
C ILE A 300 7.91 0.40 21.10
N ASN A 301 7.00 0.22 20.14
CA ASN A 301 6.60 -1.09 19.62
C ASN A 301 6.33 -0.97 18.12
N ILE A 302 7.33 -1.21 17.32
CA ILE A 302 7.27 -1.19 15.87
C ILE A 302 6.94 -2.60 15.38
N ARG A 303 5.83 -2.73 14.67
CA ARG A 303 5.35 -3.99 14.11
C ARG A 303 5.57 -4.01 12.62
N LYS A 304 6.37 -4.96 12.13
CA LYS A 304 6.72 -5.11 10.70
C LYS A 304 7.18 -3.80 10.07
N GLY A 305 8.04 -3.08 10.78
CA GLY A 305 8.63 -1.83 10.30
C GLY A 305 9.53 -2.06 9.09
N ARG A 306 9.36 -1.23 8.07
CA ARG A 306 10.15 -1.25 6.83
C ARG A 306 10.90 0.06 6.71
N HIS A 307 12.21 0.02 6.59
CA HIS A 307 13.00 1.25 6.44
C HIS A 307 12.65 1.95 5.11
N PRO A 308 12.14 3.21 5.13
CA PRO A 308 11.55 3.86 3.95
C PRO A 308 12.55 4.13 2.82
N LEU A 309 13.84 4.26 3.12
CA LEU A 309 14.88 4.49 2.12
C LEU A 309 15.40 3.20 1.46
N LEU A 310 14.90 2.04 1.86
CA LEU A 310 15.22 0.77 1.21
C LEU A 310 14.15 0.40 0.17
N PRO A 311 14.56 -0.21 -0.97
CA PRO A 311 13.60 -0.62 -1.99
C PRO A 311 12.52 -1.54 -1.41
N SER A 312 11.25 -1.23 -1.63
CA SER A 312 10.10 -1.94 -1.05
C SER A 312 10.06 -3.44 -1.35
N GLN A 313 10.70 -3.87 -2.46
CA GLN A 313 10.79 -5.28 -2.86
C GLN A 313 11.89 -6.05 -2.13
N LYS A 314 12.87 -5.35 -1.54
CA LYS A 314 14.04 -5.96 -0.87
C LYS A 314 14.03 -5.79 0.64
N VAL A 315 13.28 -4.81 1.14
CA VAL A 315 13.22 -4.52 2.57
C VAL A 315 12.53 -5.66 3.32
N VAL A 316 13.20 -6.19 4.34
CA VAL A 316 12.62 -7.19 5.24
C VAL A 316 12.00 -6.47 6.42
N PRO A 317 10.70 -6.69 6.69
CA PRO A 317 10.02 -6.07 7.81
C PRO A 317 10.54 -6.59 9.16
N ILE A 318 10.83 -5.68 10.09
CA ILE A 318 11.34 -6.01 11.43
C ILE A 318 10.33 -5.66 12.53
N ASP A 319 10.32 -6.46 13.58
CA ASP A 319 9.58 -6.21 14.80
C ASP A 319 10.56 -5.76 15.88
N ILE A 320 10.32 -4.57 16.48
CA ILE A 320 11.17 -4.02 17.54
C ILE A 320 10.30 -3.48 18.66
N HIS A 321 10.61 -3.80 19.89
CA HIS A 321 9.99 -3.18 21.07
C HIS A 321 11.07 -2.79 22.09
N LEU A 322 10.82 -1.69 22.81
CA LEU A 322 11.73 -1.11 23.81
C LEU A 322 10.91 -0.33 24.83
N GLY A 323 11.21 -0.45 26.11
CA GLY A 323 10.65 0.39 27.16
C GLY A 323 9.54 -0.24 27.99
N LYS A 324 9.05 -1.45 27.66
CA LYS A 324 8.02 -2.15 28.45
C LYS A 324 8.60 -3.21 29.37
N ASN A 325 9.37 -4.14 28.83
CA ASN A 325 9.99 -5.25 29.57
C ASN A 325 11.45 -4.97 29.86
N PHE A 326 12.08 -4.17 29.06
CA PHE A 326 13.48 -3.75 29.17
C PHE A 326 13.62 -2.32 28.62
N ASP A 327 14.60 -1.59 29.09
CA ASP A 327 14.92 -0.22 28.68
C ASP A 327 16.21 -0.15 27.85
N LEU A 328 16.97 -1.22 27.81
CA LEU A 328 18.19 -1.36 27.03
C LEU A 328 18.13 -2.59 26.12
N LEU A 329 18.37 -2.42 24.83
CA LEU A 329 18.41 -3.49 23.83
C LEU A 329 19.81 -3.57 23.20
N ILE A 330 20.50 -4.71 23.37
CA ILE A 330 21.83 -4.98 22.81
C ILE A 330 21.68 -5.88 21.59
N VAL A 331 21.97 -5.35 20.39
CA VAL A 331 21.84 -6.08 19.13
C VAL A 331 23.19 -6.63 18.70
N THR A 332 23.28 -7.92 18.52
CA THR A 332 24.49 -8.64 18.13
C THR A 332 24.35 -9.31 16.76
N GLY A 333 25.42 -9.79 16.19
CA GLY A 333 25.43 -10.46 14.89
C GLY A 333 26.41 -9.84 13.87
N PRO A 334 26.48 -10.36 12.64
CA PRO A 334 27.39 -9.85 11.61
C PRO A 334 26.97 -8.44 11.14
N ASN A 335 27.96 -7.64 10.67
CA ASN A 335 27.70 -6.26 10.17
C ASN A 335 26.73 -6.24 9.00
N THR A 336 26.81 -7.24 8.14
CA THR A 336 25.91 -7.40 6.99
C THR A 336 24.47 -7.78 7.37
N GLY A 337 24.21 -8.11 8.65
CA GLY A 337 22.92 -8.61 9.14
C GLY A 337 21.81 -7.57 9.27
N GLY A 338 22.10 -6.27 9.14
CA GLY A 338 21.10 -5.19 9.25
C GLY A 338 21.01 -4.53 10.63
N LYS A 339 22.01 -4.69 11.50
CA LYS A 339 22.10 -4.06 12.84
C LYS A 339 21.93 -2.54 12.77
N THR A 340 22.78 -1.87 11.99
CA THR A 340 22.74 -0.42 11.78
C THR A 340 21.41 0.05 11.19
N VAL A 341 20.84 -0.72 10.26
CA VAL A 341 19.53 -0.42 9.67
C VAL A 341 18.43 -0.51 10.72
N SER A 342 18.49 -1.47 11.64
CA SER A 342 17.51 -1.58 12.73
C SER A 342 17.56 -0.39 13.67
N LEU A 343 18.76 0.07 14.06
CA LEU A 343 18.98 1.30 14.83
C LEU A 343 18.40 2.52 14.11
N LYS A 344 18.79 2.71 12.84
CA LYS A 344 18.29 3.81 12.02
C LYS A 344 16.77 3.78 11.88
N THR A 345 16.17 2.59 11.75
CA THR A 345 14.71 2.45 11.64
C THR A 345 14.00 2.97 12.89
N VAL A 346 14.47 2.61 14.10
CA VAL A 346 13.89 3.07 15.36
C VAL A 346 14.01 4.59 15.49
N GLY A 347 15.20 5.12 15.27
CA GLY A 347 15.44 6.55 15.36
C GLY A 347 14.64 7.35 14.32
N LEU A 348 14.66 6.92 13.07
CA LEU A 348 13.97 7.58 11.97
C LEU A 348 12.44 7.55 12.16
N PHE A 349 11.87 6.42 12.60
CA PHE A 349 10.44 6.32 12.87
C PHE A 349 10.00 7.20 14.02
N THR A 350 10.83 7.34 15.05
CA THR A 350 10.61 8.28 16.15
C THR A 350 10.55 9.71 15.64
N LEU A 351 11.51 10.13 14.82
CA LEU A 351 11.55 11.47 14.22
C LEU A 351 10.37 11.71 13.27
N MET A 352 10.08 10.75 12.38
CA MET A 352 8.94 10.80 11.47
C MET A 352 7.62 10.93 12.23
N GLY A 353 7.41 10.06 13.21
CA GLY A 353 6.21 10.07 14.02
C GLY A 353 6.01 11.39 14.75
N GLN A 354 7.04 11.93 15.39
CA GLN A 354 7.00 13.23 16.09
C GLN A 354 6.82 14.42 15.13
N ALA A 355 7.13 14.26 13.84
CA ALA A 355 6.87 15.26 12.80
C ALA A 355 5.44 15.16 12.21
N GLY A 356 4.58 14.26 12.71
CA GLY A 356 3.25 14.03 12.18
C GLY A 356 3.23 13.26 10.85
N LEU A 357 4.34 12.56 10.51
CA LEU A 357 4.40 11.62 9.39
C LEU A 357 3.96 10.23 9.85
N HIS A 358 3.23 9.53 9.02
CA HIS A 358 2.96 8.10 9.22
C HIS A 358 4.23 7.30 9.01
N ILE A 359 4.31 6.10 9.62
CA ILE A 359 5.48 5.22 9.51
C ILE A 359 5.14 3.97 8.70
N PRO A 360 6.06 3.48 7.84
CA PRO A 360 5.84 2.25 7.07
C PRO A 360 5.95 0.99 7.95
N ALA A 361 4.96 0.81 8.81
CA ALA A 361 4.81 -0.29 9.75
C ALA A 361 3.37 -0.82 9.74
N LEU A 362 3.10 -1.93 10.43
CA LEU A 362 1.72 -2.39 10.60
C LEU A 362 0.95 -1.49 11.57
N ASP A 363 -0.35 -1.46 11.38
CA ASP A 363 -1.30 -0.81 12.29
C ASP A 363 -1.08 -1.22 13.75
N ARG A 364 -1.38 -0.29 14.68
CA ARG A 364 -1.11 -0.41 16.12
C ARG A 364 0.37 -0.52 16.47
N SER A 365 1.27 0.01 15.63
CA SER A 365 2.62 0.33 16.08
C SER A 365 2.57 1.51 17.03
N GLU A 366 3.35 1.43 18.13
CA GLU A 366 3.35 2.44 19.19
C GLU A 366 4.70 3.15 19.22
N LEU A 367 4.66 4.47 19.36
CA LEU A 367 5.83 5.31 19.56
C LEU A 367 5.63 6.16 20.81
N SER A 368 6.72 6.69 21.35
CA SER A 368 6.66 7.65 22.45
C SER A 368 7.26 8.98 22.02
N ILE A 369 6.97 10.00 22.80
CA ILE A 369 7.59 11.32 22.63
C ILE A 369 8.92 11.34 23.36
N PHE A 370 9.97 11.66 22.66
CA PHE A 370 11.30 11.92 23.23
C PHE A 370 11.67 13.39 23.03
N THR A 371 12.21 14.00 24.07
CA THR A 371 12.73 15.39 24.02
C THR A 371 13.94 15.47 23.13
N GLU A 372 14.82 14.49 23.25
CA GLU A 372 16.02 14.36 22.42
C GLU A 372 16.20 12.92 21.93
N VAL A 373 16.67 12.79 20.70
CA VAL A 373 17.16 11.55 20.13
C VAL A 373 18.65 11.74 19.89
N PHE A 374 19.47 10.84 20.43
CA PHE A 374 20.90 10.82 20.22
C PHE A 374 21.27 9.61 19.38
N ALA A 375 22.18 9.79 18.45
CA ALA A 375 22.65 8.72 17.57
C ALA A 375 24.17 8.85 17.37
N ASP A 376 24.89 7.84 17.75
CA ASP A 376 26.29 7.62 17.40
C ASP A 376 26.34 6.45 16.41
N ILE A 377 26.12 6.77 15.13
CA ILE A 377 25.96 5.80 14.03
C ILE A 377 26.76 6.30 12.83
N GLY A 378 27.62 5.44 12.29
CA GLY A 378 28.32 5.67 11.04
C GLY A 378 29.82 5.50 11.15
N ASP A 379 30.45 4.95 10.09
CA ASP A 379 31.88 4.93 9.87
C ASP A 379 32.30 6.31 9.40
N GLU A 380 33.03 7.06 10.21
CA GLU A 380 33.72 8.27 9.76
C GLU A 380 34.96 7.89 8.91
N GLN A 381 34.71 7.25 7.75
CA GLN A 381 35.76 6.96 6.74
C GLN A 381 36.08 8.18 5.89
N SER A 382 35.83 9.38 6.37
CA SER A 382 36.32 10.57 5.67
C SER A 382 37.82 10.77 5.96
N ILE A 383 38.62 10.65 4.91
CA ILE A 383 40.07 10.83 4.91
C ILE A 383 40.50 12.25 5.47
N GLU A 384 39.56 13.16 5.61
CA GLU A 384 39.79 14.53 6.06
C GLU A 384 39.81 14.73 7.58
N GLN A 385 39.34 13.75 8.38
CA GLN A 385 39.39 13.85 9.84
C GLN A 385 40.46 12.91 10.42
N SER A 386 41.61 13.45 10.77
CA SER A 386 42.78 12.75 11.30
C SER A 386 42.65 12.24 12.75
N LEU A 387 41.46 12.31 13.37
CA LEU A 387 41.20 11.70 14.67
C LEU A 387 40.88 10.19 14.49
N SER A 388 41.51 9.36 15.34
CA SER A 388 41.15 7.92 15.39
C SER A 388 39.63 7.77 15.50
N THR A 389 39.04 6.81 14.76
CA THR A 389 37.61 6.46 14.82
C THR A 389 37.13 6.32 16.26
N PHE A 390 37.92 5.71 17.13
CA PHE A 390 37.60 5.59 18.57
C PHE A 390 37.44 6.94 19.26
N SER A 391 38.37 7.93 18.98
CA SER A 391 38.30 9.24 19.64
C SER A 391 37.07 10.04 19.22
N SER A 392 36.64 9.94 17.96
CA SER A 392 35.44 10.64 17.47
C SER A 392 34.16 10.06 18.10
N HIS A 393 34.04 8.72 18.16
CA HIS A 393 32.94 8.05 18.87
C HIS A 393 32.91 8.44 20.35
N MET A 394 34.07 8.40 21.05
CA MET A 394 34.14 8.78 22.46
C MET A 394 33.73 10.25 22.69
N THR A 395 34.14 11.16 21.81
CA THR A 395 33.71 12.55 21.90
C THR A 395 32.20 12.71 21.76
N SER A 396 31.60 12.00 20.80
CA SER A 396 30.15 11.95 20.60
C SER A 396 29.44 11.36 21.84
N ILE A 397 29.91 10.21 22.33
CA ILE A 397 29.37 9.54 23.53
C ILE A 397 29.44 10.44 24.75
N VAL A 398 30.57 11.12 25.01
CA VAL A 398 30.71 12.08 26.10
C VAL A 398 29.69 13.21 26.01
N SER A 399 29.45 13.72 24.80
CA SER A 399 28.39 14.73 24.58
C SER A 399 26.99 14.17 24.86
N ILE A 400 26.73 12.93 24.44
CA ILE A 400 25.44 12.25 24.69
C ILE A 400 25.24 12.09 26.20
N LEU A 401 26.21 11.51 26.93
CA LEU A 401 26.11 11.28 28.36
C LEU A 401 25.89 12.55 29.20
N LYS A 402 26.40 13.69 28.72
CA LYS A 402 26.19 15.00 29.36
C LYS A 402 24.80 15.57 29.16
N ASN A 403 24.18 15.30 28.01
CA ASN A 403 22.92 15.95 27.59
C ASN A 403 21.71 15.03 27.68
N ALA A 404 21.91 13.70 27.71
CA ALA A 404 20.82 12.75 27.78
C ALA A 404 20.11 12.82 29.14
N ASP A 405 18.78 12.85 29.09
CA ASP A 405 17.88 12.79 30.22
C ASP A 405 17.01 11.51 30.15
N ASP A 406 16.15 11.30 31.12
CA ASP A 406 15.28 10.14 31.19
C ASP A 406 14.22 10.07 30.08
N ASN A 407 13.99 11.20 29.37
CA ASN A 407 13.09 11.28 28.21
C ASN A 407 13.85 11.31 26.88
N SER A 408 15.07 10.82 26.87
CA SER A 408 15.92 10.70 25.68
C SER A 408 15.91 9.27 25.12
N LEU A 409 16.14 9.17 23.79
CA LEU A 409 16.40 7.92 23.07
C LEU A 409 17.86 7.92 22.62
N CYS A 410 18.66 6.94 23.06
CA CYS A 410 20.07 6.79 22.72
C CYS A 410 20.31 5.61 21.79
N LEU A 411 20.99 5.82 20.68
CA LEU A 411 21.28 4.83 19.66
C LEU A 411 22.81 4.79 19.41
N PHE A 412 23.42 3.63 19.65
CA PHE A 412 24.86 3.43 19.49
C PHE A 412 25.14 2.31 18.50
N ASP A 413 25.94 2.60 17.48
CA ASP A 413 26.41 1.57 16.55
C ASP A 413 27.86 1.20 16.86
N GLU A 414 28.15 -0.09 16.93
CA GLU A 414 29.46 -0.67 17.22
C GLU A 414 30.13 -0.09 18.49
N LEU A 415 29.35 0.02 19.58
CA LEU A 415 29.81 0.62 20.83
C LEU A 415 31.08 -0.05 21.36
N GLY A 416 32.11 0.75 21.60
CA GLY A 416 33.43 0.31 22.10
C GLY A 416 34.40 -0.13 21.02
N ALA A 417 34.04 -0.10 19.73
CA ALA A 417 34.94 -0.47 18.64
C ALA A 417 36.10 0.52 18.45
N GLY A 418 37.18 0.05 17.83
CA GLY A 418 38.33 0.91 17.46
C GLY A 418 39.43 1.01 18.51
N THR A 419 39.39 0.24 19.62
CA THR A 419 40.42 0.13 20.64
C THR A 419 40.69 -1.36 20.97
N ASP A 420 41.53 -1.63 22.00
CA ASP A 420 41.69 -2.99 22.51
C ASP A 420 40.31 -3.60 22.85
N PRO A 421 40.01 -4.84 22.40
CA PRO A 421 38.69 -5.44 22.59
C PRO A 421 38.25 -5.55 24.05
N THR A 422 39.16 -5.81 24.97
CA THR A 422 38.88 -5.96 26.41
C THR A 422 38.54 -4.61 27.03
N GLU A 423 39.32 -3.57 26.69
CA GLU A 423 39.05 -2.18 27.15
C GLU A 423 37.79 -1.65 26.54
N GLY A 424 37.55 -1.89 25.24
CA GLY A 424 36.36 -1.46 24.50
C GLY A 424 35.08 -2.07 25.09
N ALA A 425 35.10 -3.38 25.38
CA ALA A 425 33.98 -4.08 25.99
C ALA A 425 33.68 -3.55 27.41
N ALA A 426 34.72 -3.34 28.24
CA ALA A 426 34.56 -2.79 29.59
C ALA A 426 34.00 -1.37 29.59
N LEU A 427 34.46 -0.50 28.68
CA LEU A 427 33.93 0.85 28.51
C LEU A 427 32.47 0.82 28.01
N ALA A 428 32.14 -0.03 27.04
CA ALA A 428 30.80 -0.17 26.52
C ALA A 428 29.80 -0.61 27.62
N ILE A 429 30.18 -1.62 28.45
CA ILE A 429 29.36 -2.06 29.58
C ILE A 429 29.13 -0.90 30.55
N ALA A 430 30.20 -0.16 30.95
CA ALA A 430 30.09 0.95 31.89
C ALA A 430 29.19 2.10 31.35
N ILE A 431 29.26 2.41 30.04
CA ILE A 431 28.41 3.40 29.41
C ILE A 431 26.96 2.96 29.40
N LEU A 432 26.70 1.71 29.01
CA LEU A 432 25.34 1.17 28.95
C LEU A 432 24.73 1.03 30.37
N ASP A 433 25.48 0.61 31.34
CA ASP A 433 25.06 0.53 32.73
C ASP A 433 24.70 1.90 33.32
N HIS A 434 25.49 2.92 33.01
CA HIS A 434 25.18 4.29 33.39
C HIS A 434 23.84 4.80 32.78
N LEU A 435 23.56 4.51 31.51
CA LEU A 435 22.30 4.90 30.85
C LEU A 435 21.14 4.09 31.39
N HIS A 436 21.32 2.78 31.61
CA HIS A 436 20.36 1.87 32.18
C HIS A 436 19.94 2.29 33.60
N THR A 437 20.90 2.58 34.48
CA THR A 437 20.65 3.04 35.85
C THR A 437 19.80 4.31 35.88
N ARG A 438 19.88 5.16 34.84
CA ARG A 438 19.07 6.38 34.68
C ARG A 438 17.72 6.11 33.97
N GLY A 439 17.44 4.87 33.56
CA GLY A 439 16.22 4.48 32.87
C GLY A 439 16.08 5.11 31.48
N ILE A 440 17.17 5.47 30.82
CA ILE A 440 17.22 6.07 29.48
C ILE A 440 17.01 4.95 28.44
N ARG A 441 16.07 5.16 27.50
CA ARG A 441 15.81 4.21 26.43
C ARG A 441 17.00 4.12 25.49
N THR A 442 17.64 2.95 25.46
CA THR A 442 18.91 2.77 24.74
C THR A 442 18.87 1.54 23.84
N MET A 443 19.38 1.68 22.63
CA MET A 443 19.62 0.56 21.73
C MET A 443 21.07 0.65 21.25
N ALA A 444 21.83 -0.44 21.40
CA ALA A 444 23.24 -0.50 21.04
C ALA A 444 23.53 -1.73 20.18
N THR A 445 24.45 -1.61 19.23
CA THR A 445 24.99 -2.75 18.50
C THR A 445 26.42 -3.04 18.95
N THR A 446 26.81 -4.28 18.91
CA THR A 446 28.16 -4.69 19.28
C THR A 446 28.56 -6.03 18.67
N HIS A 447 29.87 -6.30 18.68
CA HIS A 447 30.45 -7.59 18.36
C HIS A 447 31.03 -8.31 19.58
N TYR A 448 31.06 -7.64 20.75
CA TYR A 448 31.67 -8.16 21.94
C TYR A 448 30.79 -9.21 22.64
N SER A 449 31.40 -10.34 22.98
CA SER A 449 30.68 -11.42 23.70
C SER A 449 30.36 -11.03 25.14
N GLU A 450 31.17 -10.20 25.77
CA GLU A 450 30.97 -9.67 27.12
C GLU A 450 29.65 -8.88 27.26
N LEU A 451 29.26 -8.15 26.24
CA LEU A 451 27.98 -7.43 26.25
C LEU A 451 26.78 -8.37 26.14
N LYS A 452 26.94 -9.53 25.48
CA LYS A 452 25.91 -10.58 25.48
C LYS A 452 25.70 -11.14 26.88
N VAL A 453 26.80 -11.37 27.61
CA VAL A 453 26.76 -11.85 29.03
C VAL A 453 26.13 -10.79 29.91
N TYR A 454 26.55 -9.52 29.76
CA TYR A 454 25.96 -8.40 30.49
C TYR A 454 24.43 -8.34 30.34
N ALA A 455 23.92 -8.47 29.11
CA ALA A 455 22.48 -8.47 28.86
C ALA A 455 21.75 -9.72 29.42
N LEU A 456 22.43 -10.86 29.57
CA LEU A 456 21.84 -12.05 30.19
C LEU A 456 21.83 -11.98 31.73
N SER A 457 22.73 -11.21 32.34
CA SER A 457 22.93 -11.13 33.78
C SER A 457 22.30 -9.89 34.44
N THR A 458 21.78 -8.94 33.64
CA THR A 458 21.27 -7.67 34.13
C THR A 458 19.77 -7.57 33.85
N ASP A 459 18.98 -7.30 34.89
CA ASP A 459 17.53 -7.13 34.75
C ASP A 459 17.20 -5.93 33.85
N PHE A 460 16.14 -6.02 33.09
CA PHE A 460 15.67 -4.98 32.13
C PHE A 460 16.65 -4.64 31.00
N VAL A 461 17.67 -5.45 30.79
CA VAL A 461 18.54 -5.43 29.60
C VAL A 461 18.26 -6.67 28.78
N GLU A 462 18.08 -6.49 27.46
CA GLU A 462 17.71 -7.60 26.59
C GLU A 462 18.69 -7.75 25.41
N ASN A 463 18.95 -9.00 25.04
CA ASN A 463 19.70 -9.32 23.84
C ASN A 463 18.80 -9.35 22.61
N ALA A 464 19.34 -8.99 21.46
CA ALA A 464 18.75 -9.26 20.17
C ALA A 464 19.84 -9.70 19.17
N CYS A 465 19.43 -10.47 18.16
CA CYS A 465 20.33 -10.80 17.06
C CYS A 465 19.67 -10.56 15.71
N CYS A 466 20.51 -10.21 14.72
CA CYS A 466 20.12 -10.27 13.33
C CYS A 466 20.34 -11.69 12.81
N GLU A 467 19.25 -12.34 12.39
CA GLU A 467 19.28 -13.72 11.89
C GLU A 467 20.14 -13.82 10.63
N PHE A 468 21.00 -14.83 10.58
CA PHE A 468 21.87 -15.11 9.45
C PHE A 468 21.70 -16.55 9.01
N ASN A 469 21.45 -16.76 7.72
CA ASN A 469 21.33 -18.09 7.15
C ASN A 469 22.71 -18.62 6.75
N VAL A 470 23.20 -19.58 7.54
CA VAL A 470 24.52 -20.20 7.32
C VAL A 470 24.54 -21.07 6.06
N GLU A 471 23.40 -21.61 5.62
CA GLU A 471 23.32 -22.45 4.42
C GLU A 471 23.50 -21.63 3.14
N THR A 472 22.87 -20.47 3.09
CA THR A 472 22.90 -19.57 1.92
C THR A 472 24.00 -18.51 1.99
N LEU A 473 24.70 -18.38 3.13
CA LEU A 473 25.63 -17.29 3.46
C LEU A 473 25.01 -15.90 3.27
N ALA A 474 23.71 -15.79 3.47
CA ALA A 474 22.98 -14.55 3.30
C ALA A 474 22.28 -14.13 4.61
N PRO A 475 22.29 -12.83 4.91
CA PRO A 475 21.47 -12.31 6.01
C PRO A 475 19.99 -12.46 5.66
N THR A 476 19.17 -12.86 6.63
CA THR A 476 17.72 -12.84 6.51
C THR A 476 17.14 -11.47 6.85
N TYR A 477 17.95 -10.59 7.45
CA TYR A 477 17.59 -9.26 7.94
C TYR A 477 16.46 -9.25 9.01
N ARG A 478 16.13 -10.41 9.58
CA ARG A 478 15.15 -10.52 10.66
C ARG A 478 15.83 -10.24 12.00
N LEU A 479 15.18 -9.41 12.81
CA LEU A 479 15.64 -9.15 14.18
C LEU A 479 14.89 -10.07 15.14
N LEU A 480 15.65 -10.81 15.94
CA LEU A 480 15.15 -11.74 16.95
C LEU A 480 15.53 -11.18 18.34
N ILE A 481 14.52 -10.71 19.08
CA ILE A 481 14.68 -10.17 20.44
C ILE A 481 14.62 -11.33 21.45
N GLY A 482 15.44 -11.26 22.50
CA GLY A 482 15.54 -12.28 23.54
C GLY A 482 16.58 -13.37 23.25
N ILE A 483 17.42 -13.17 22.22
CA ILE A 483 18.46 -14.13 21.83
C ILE A 483 19.76 -13.39 21.56
N PRO A 484 20.88 -13.75 22.17
CA PRO A 484 22.19 -13.27 21.77
C PRO A 484 22.60 -13.90 20.43
N GLY A 485 23.21 -13.12 19.54
CA GLY A 485 23.65 -13.61 18.24
C GLY A 485 24.89 -14.51 18.34
N LYS A 486 24.91 -15.57 17.54
CA LYS A 486 26.07 -16.48 17.40
C LYS A 486 27.11 -15.89 16.45
N SER A 487 28.38 -16.15 16.75
CA SER A 487 29.48 -15.92 15.79
C SER A 487 29.49 -17.03 14.72
N ASN A 488 29.33 -16.65 13.46
CA ASN A 488 29.35 -17.59 12.33
C ASN A 488 30.62 -17.51 11.49
N ALA A 489 31.71 -16.91 12.01
CA ALA A 489 32.93 -16.64 11.27
C ALA A 489 33.55 -17.93 10.68
N PHE A 490 33.62 -18.99 11.44
CA PHE A 490 34.19 -20.24 10.95
C PHE A 490 33.33 -20.91 9.87
N ALA A 491 32.02 -20.92 10.06
CA ALA A 491 31.10 -21.49 9.08
C ALA A 491 31.10 -20.68 7.76
N ILE A 492 31.18 -19.36 7.86
CA ILE A 492 31.32 -18.47 6.72
C ILE A 492 32.66 -18.70 6.02
N SER A 493 33.77 -18.75 6.75
CA SER A 493 35.14 -18.95 6.20
C SER A 493 35.26 -20.29 5.49
N SER A 494 34.74 -21.39 6.06
CA SER A 494 34.72 -22.70 5.43
C SER A 494 33.96 -22.65 4.08
N LYS A 495 32.78 -22.07 4.05
CA LYS A 495 32.00 -21.97 2.82
C LYS A 495 32.60 -21.03 1.76
N LEU A 496 33.39 -20.05 2.18
CA LEU A 496 34.15 -19.18 1.28
C LEU A 496 35.42 -19.85 0.74
N GLY A 497 35.74 -21.05 1.21
CA GLY A 497 36.82 -21.86 0.69
C GLY A 497 38.12 -21.79 1.51
N LEU A 498 38.07 -21.24 2.74
CA LEU A 498 39.23 -21.33 3.64
C LEU A 498 39.46 -22.80 3.97
N PRO A 499 40.69 -23.34 3.81
CA PRO A 499 41.00 -24.74 4.08
C PRO A 499 40.67 -25.15 5.52
N ASP A 500 40.06 -26.34 5.68
CA ASP A 500 39.58 -26.83 6.98
C ASP A 500 40.71 -26.95 8.03
N TYR A 501 41.95 -27.26 7.63
CA TYR A 501 43.08 -27.32 8.56
C TYR A 501 43.40 -25.97 9.20
N ILE A 502 43.16 -24.84 8.50
CA ILE A 502 43.35 -23.49 9.04
C ILE A 502 42.22 -23.19 10.04
N ILE A 503 41.01 -23.60 9.71
CA ILE A 503 39.82 -23.40 10.58
C ILE A 503 39.98 -24.22 11.86
N GLU A 504 40.43 -25.46 11.76
CA GLU A 504 40.69 -26.30 12.94
C GLU A 504 41.84 -25.75 13.81
N ALA A 505 42.92 -25.27 13.18
CA ALA A 505 44.00 -24.59 13.90
C ALA A 505 43.46 -23.33 14.63
N ALA A 506 42.61 -22.54 14.00
CA ALA A 506 41.98 -21.37 14.64
C ALA A 506 41.06 -21.77 15.80
N ARG A 507 40.26 -22.83 15.65
CA ARG A 507 39.42 -23.38 16.73
C ARG A 507 40.19 -23.82 17.97
N THR A 508 41.44 -24.27 17.83
CA THR A 508 42.28 -24.65 18.97
C THR A 508 42.76 -23.45 19.77
N GLN A 509 42.77 -22.26 19.21
CA GLN A 509 43.16 -21.02 19.90
C GLN A 509 42.03 -20.43 20.76
N ILE A 510 40.78 -20.89 20.58
CA ILE A 510 39.64 -20.44 21.40
C ILE A 510 39.57 -21.22 22.69
N THR A 511 39.38 -20.54 23.81
CA THR A 511 39.33 -21.17 25.17
C THR A 511 38.13 -22.12 25.30
N THR A 512 38.23 -23.09 26.19
CA THR A 512 37.18 -24.10 26.44
C THR A 512 35.90 -23.44 27.01
N GLU A 513 36.04 -22.36 27.78
CA GLU A 513 34.91 -21.60 28.34
C GLU A 513 34.16 -20.84 27.28
N GLU A 514 34.82 -20.18 26.33
CA GLU A 514 34.21 -19.50 25.20
C GLU A 514 33.48 -20.48 24.28
N LYS A 515 34.03 -21.69 24.03
CA LYS A 515 33.36 -22.74 23.27
C LYS A 515 32.06 -23.20 23.93
N SER A 516 32.11 -23.48 25.23
CA SER A 516 30.92 -23.90 25.98
C SER A 516 29.83 -22.84 25.99
N PHE A 517 30.21 -21.56 26.06
CA PHE A 517 29.26 -20.43 26.01
C PHE A 517 28.65 -20.25 24.61
N GLU A 518 29.43 -20.35 23.53
CA GLU A 518 28.91 -20.28 22.15
C GLU A 518 28.00 -21.46 21.80
N ASP A 519 28.27 -22.66 22.32
CA ASP A 519 27.41 -23.84 22.14
C ASP A 519 26.08 -23.65 22.85
N LEU A 520 26.07 -23.10 24.06
CA LEU A 520 24.84 -22.80 24.81
C LEU A 520 24.03 -21.72 24.12
N ILE A 521 24.66 -20.69 23.59
CA ILE A 521 23.99 -19.66 22.76
C ILE A 521 23.36 -20.29 21.51
N SER A 522 24.08 -21.22 20.85
CA SER A 522 23.60 -21.94 19.68
C SER A 522 22.32 -22.72 19.95
N ASP A 523 22.27 -23.42 21.08
CA ASP A 523 21.08 -24.19 21.49
C ASP A 523 19.90 -23.30 21.84
N LEU A 524 20.15 -22.16 22.51
CA LEU A 524 19.15 -21.15 22.80
C LEU A 524 18.59 -20.51 21.51
N GLU A 525 19.47 -20.17 20.57
CA GLU A 525 19.07 -19.60 19.26
C GLU A 525 18.18 -20.58 18.48
N ASN A 526 18.58 -21.85 18.36
CA ASN A 526 17.82 -22.88 17.67
C ASN A 526 16.45 -23.12 18.32
N SER A 527 16.40 -23.19 19.66
CA SER A 527 15.16 -23.35 20.40
C SER A 527 14.20 -22.18 20.19
N ARG A 528 14.73 -20.97 20.18
CA ARG A 528 13.92 -19.77 20.00
C ARG A 528 13.44 -19.58 18.57
N ILE A 529 14.29 -19.88 17.56
CA ILE A 529 13.88 -19.90 16.15
C ILE A 529 12.70 -20.86 15.96
N THR A 530 12.75 -22.02 16.62
CA THR A 530 11.66 -22.99 16.59
C THR A 530 10.40 -22.42 17.24
N ILE A 531 10.53 -21.83 18.43
CA ILE A 531 9.42 -21.17 19.15
C ILE A 531 8.81 -20.05 18.32
N GLU A 532 9.62 -19.21 17.64
CA GLU A 532 9.11 -18.10 16.84
C GLU A 532 8.39 -18.59 15.57
N LYS A 533 8.90 -19.68 14.94
CA LYS A 533 8.17 -20.33 13.84
C LYS A 533 6.81 -20.84 14.30
N GLU A 534 6.77 -21.58 15.41
CA GLU A 534 5.52 -22.08 15.98
C GLU A 534 4.55 -20.94 16.35
N ARG A 535 5.07 -19.84 16.90
CA ARG A 535 4.28 -18.66 17.24
C ARG A 535 3.66 -18.00 16.01
N LEU A 536 4.40 -17.91 14.91
CA LEU A 536 3.87 -17.39 13.63
C LEU A 536 2.80 -18.31 13.05
N GLU A 537 2.99 -19.63 13.13
CA GLU A 537 1.98 -20.60 12.73
C GLU A 537 0.72 -20.51 13.61
N ILE A 538 0.87 -20.43 14.92
CA ILE A 538 -0.25 -20.22 15.86
C ILE A 538 -0.99 -18.92 15.55
N ALA A 539 -0.28 -17.83 15.23
CA ALA A 539 -0.91 -16.57 14.87
C ALA A 539 -1.73 -16.69 13.58
N SER A 540 -1.20 -17.38 12.57
CA SER A 540 -1.91 -17.64 11.31
C SER A 540 -3.15 -18.50 11.51
N TYR A 541 -3.04 -19.59 12.31
CA TYR A 541 -4.20 -20.44 12.66
C TYR A 541 -5.24 -19.67 13.46
N LYS A 542 -4.85 -18.77 14.34
CA LYS A 542 -5.78 -17.96 15.13
C LYS A 542 -6.60 -17.02 14.25
N GLU A 543 -5.98 -16.46 13.21
CA GLU A 543 -6.68 -15.61 12.25
C GLU A 543 -7.62 -16.41 11.34
N GLU A 544 -7.18 -17.61 10.92
CA GLU A 544 -8.03 -18.54 10.16
C GLU A 544 -9.24 -19.02 10.99
N ILE A 545 -9.04 -19.37 12.25
CA ILE A 545 -10.12 -19.75 13.18
C ILE A 545 -11.10 -18.59 13.37
N LYS A 546 -10.63 -17.35 13.51
CA LYS A 546 -11.49 -16.17 13.60
C LYS A 546 -12.35 -16.00 12.36
N HIS A 547 -11.77 -16.08 11.20
CA HIS A 547 -12.48 -15.98 9.93
C HIS A 547 -13.51 -17.13 9.70
N LEU A 548 -13.13 -18.35 10.10
CA LEU A 548 -14.04 -19.48 10.06
C LEU A 548 -15.21 -19.31 11.02
N LYS A 549 -14.97 -18.77 12.22
CA LYS A 549 -16.01 -18.49 13.22
C LYS A 549 -17.00 -17.44 12.71
N GLU A 550 -16.53 -16.37 12.11
CA GLU A 550 -17.36 -15.32 11.49
C GLU A 550 -18.22 -15.90 10.35
N LYS A 551 -17.62 -16.72 9.48
CA LYS A 551 -18.36 -17.42 8.42
C LYS A 551 -19.43 -18.38 8.96
N LEU A 552 -19.12 -19.08 10.04
CA LEU A 552 -20.06 -20.01 10.65
C LEU A 552 -21.23 -19.26 11.30
N GLN A 553 -20.94 -18.14 11.94
CA GLN A 553 -21.95 -17.27 12.54
C GLN A 553 -22.90 -16.67 11.51
N ALA A 554 -22.36 -16.13 10.42
CA ALA A 554 -23.18 -15.63 9.30
C ALA A 554 -24.02 -16.73 8.60
N LYS A 555 -23.52 -17.98 8.59
CA LYS A 555 -24.25 -19.11 8.05
C LYS A 555 -25.39 -19.56 8.98
N ASN A 556 -25.16 -19.54 10.28
CA ASN A 556 -26.19 -19.86 11.29
C ASN A 556 -27.30 -18.81 11.26
N GLU A 557 -27.00 -17.52 11.19
CA GLU A 557 -28.00 -16.46 11.06
C GLU A 557 -28.88 -16.63 9.79
N LYS A 558 -28.26 -17.03 8.66
CA LYS A 558 -29.02 -17.34 7.45
C LYS A 558 -29.94 -18.54 7.61
N ILE A 559 -29.52 -19.57 8.35
CA ILE A 559 -30.34 -20.77 8.64
C ILE A 559 -31.48 -20.40 9.57
N ASP A 560 -31.23 -19.62 10.60
CA ASP A 560 -32.25 -19.19 11.54
C ASP A 560 -33.30 -18.30 10.85
N ASN A 561 -32.88 -17.35 10.04
CA ASN A 561 -33.79 -16.52 9.24
C ASN A 561 -34.61 -17.36 8.22
N ALA A 562 -34.00 -18.36 7.62
CA ALA A 562 -34.72 -19.27 6.71
C ALA A 562 -35.71 -20.15 7.47
N LYS A 563 -35.35 -20.63 8.66
CA LYS A 563 -36.24 -21.41 9.55
C LYS A 563 -37.46 -20.58 10.00
N ASP A 564 -37.25 -19.36 10.43
CA ASP A 564 -38.31 -18.44 10.84
C ASP A 564 -39.26 -18.09 9.72
N ARG A 565 -38.71 -17.91 8.48
CA ARG A 565 -39.55 -17.72 7.28
C ARG A 565 -40.42 -18.95 6.99
N ILE A 566 -39.83 -20.13 7.01
CA ILE A 566 -40.56 -21.39 6.77
C ILE A 566 -41.65 -21.61 7.82
N LEU A 567 -41.38 -21.33 9.11
CA LEU A 567 -42.33 -21.41 10.18
C LEU A 567 -43.49 -20.42 10.02
N ARG A 568 -43.21 -19.18 9.60
CA ARG A 568 -44.27 -18.17 9.30
C ARG A 568 -45.15 -18.63 8.13
N GLU A 569 -44.54 -19.03 7.02
CA GLU A 569 -45.27 -19.55 5.85
C GLU A 569 -46.13 -20.80 6.19
N ALA A 570 -45.62 -21.68 7.07
CA ALA A 570 -46.40 -22.86 7.53
C ALA A 570 -47.56 -22.47 8.43
N ASN A 571 -47.37 -21.52 9.34
CA ASN A 571 -48.44 -21.00 10.22
C ASN A 571 -49.51 -20.21 9.43
N GLU A 572 -49.12 -19.42 8.44
CA GLU A 572 -50.07 -18.73 7.54
C GLU A 572 -50.91 -19.74 6.77
N LYS A 573 -50.30 -20.77 6.18
CA LYS A 573 -51.04 -21.85 5.50
C LYS A 573 -51.96 -22.65 6.42
N ALA A 574 -51.49 -22.91 7.64
CA ALA A 574 -52.34 -23.58 8.64
C ALA A 574 -53.57 -22.73 9.01
N ARG A 575 -53.37 -21.40 9.14
CA ARG A 575 -54.46 -20.46 9.42
C ARG A 575 -55.45 -20.35 8.25
N GLU A 576 -54.95 -20.31 7.02
CA GLU A 576 -55.82 -20.36 5.82
C GLU A 576 -56.67 -21.64 5.76
N ILE A 577 -56.05 -22.81 6.05
CA ILE A 577 -56.75 -24.09 6.07
C ILE A 577 -57.83 -24.12 7.16
N LEU A 578 -57.52 -23.59 8.35
CA LEU A 578 -58.49 -23.52 9.45
C LEU A 578 -59.65 -22.55 9.13
N GLN A 579 -59.36 -21.44 8.48
CA GLN A 579 -60.36 -20.48 8.05
C GLN A 579 -61.31 -21.09 6.99
N GLU A 580 -60.75 -21.79 5.96
CA GLU A 580 -61.54 -22.48 4.95
C GLU A 580 -62.41 -23.60 5.57
N ALA A 581 -61.85 -24.34 6.54
CA ALA A 581 -62.60 -25.38 7.25
C ALA A 581 -63.79 -24.77 8.04
N LYS A 582 -63.58 -23.60 8.66
CA LYS A 582 -64.66 -22.87 9.38
C LYS A 582 -65.74 -22.38 8.40
N ASP A 583 -65.34 -21.77 7.28
CA ASP A 583 -66.29 -21.27 6.28
C ASP A 583 -67.18 -22.40 5.71
N VAL A 584 -66.52 -23.56 5.45
CA VAL A 584 -67.27 -24.78 5.00
C VAL A 584 -68.22 -25.29 6.09
N ALA A 585 -67.82 -25.27 7.36
CA ALA A 585 -68.71 -25.68 8.49
C ALA A 585 -69.84 -24.67 8.64
N ASP A 586 -69.58 -23.40 8.56
CA ASP A 586 -70.62 -22.34 8.66
C ASP A 586 -71.59 -22.43 7.48
N GLU A 587 -71.13 -22.77 6.29
CA GLU A 587 -72.03 -22.95 5.13
C GLU A 587 -72.84 -24.24 5.25
N THR A 588 -72.28 -25.30 5.79
CA THR A 588 -73.01 -26.55 6.08
C THR A 588 -74.10 -26.35 7.13
N ILE A 589 -73.85 -25.60 8.18
CA ILE A 589 -74.79 -25.19 9.20
C ILE A 589 -75.92 -24.35 8.61
N ARG A 590 -75.59 -23.36 7.72
CA ARG A 590 -76.59 -22.54 7.00
C ARG A 590 -77.51 -23.40 6.12
N ILE A 591 -76.99 -24.36 5.40
CA ILE A 591 -77.74 -25.29 4.56
C ILE A 591 -78.70 -26.10 5.44
N TYR A 592 -78.20 -26.60 6.56
CA TYR A 592 -79.00 -27.37 7.55
C TYR A 592 -80.07 -26.51 8.17
N GLN A 593 -79.83 -25.28 8.51
CA GLN A 593 -80.86 -24.37 9.08
C GLN A 593 -81.93 -23.92 8.06
N LYS A 594 -81.60 -23.82 6.77
CA LYS A 594 -82.54 -23.48 5.69
C LYS A 594 -83.37 -24.65 5.25
N ALA A 595 -82.97 -25.85 5.45
CA ALA A 595 -83.64 -27.08 4.95
C ALA A 595 -84.76 -27.59 5.85
N GLY A 596 -84.94 -27.11 7.09
CA GLY A 596 -86.05 -27.48 8.00
C GLY A 596 -86.09 -29.02 8.37
N PRO A 597 -87.07 -29.48 9.20
CA PRO A 597 -87.05 -30.84 9.71
C PRO A 597 -87.51 -31.91 8.68
N GLY A 598 -87.28 -31.72 7.37
CA GLY A 598 -87.72 -32.64 6.28
C GLY A 598 -86.58 -32.88 5.23
N ALA A 599 -85.34 -32.53 5.48
CA ALA A 599 -84.25 -32.66 4.51
C ALA A 599 -83.83 -34.13 4.30
N SER A 600 -83.79 -34.58 3.06
CA SER A 600 -83.45 -35.96 2.65
C SER A 600 -82.02 -36.30 3.03
N LEU A 601 -81.81 -37.43 3.68
CA LEU A 601 -80.46 -38.00 3.98
C LEU A 601 -79.53 -38.07 2.78
N LYS A 602 -80.02 -38.03 1.57
CA LYS A 602 -79.25 -38.07 0.29
C LYS A 602 -78.53 -36.76 0.00
N ASP A 603 -79.01 -35.58 0.39
CA ASP A 603 -78.37 -34.31 0.15
C ASP A 603 -77.18 -34.04 1.15
N LEU A 604 -77.38 -34.53 2.39
CA LEU A 604 -76.35 -34.53 3.39
C LEU A 604 -75.20 -35.48 3.05
N GLU A 605 -75.51 -36.63 2.43
CA GLU A 605 -74.48 -37.55 1.97
C GLU A 605 -73.74 -37.04 0.75
N LYS A 606 -74.35 -36.29 -0.11
CA LYS A 606 -73.72 -35.63 -1.28
C LYS A 606 -72.76 -34.52 -0.84
N THR A 607 -73.15 -33.72 0.14
CA THR A 607 -72.27 -32.64 0.72
C THR A 607 -71.11 -33.29 1.45
N ARG A 608 -71.27 -34.35 2.20
CA ARG A 608 -70.17 -35.11 2.86
C ARG A 608 -69.21 -35.76 1.89
N GLN A 609 -69.71 -36.26 0.73
CA GLN A 609 -68.88 -36.81 -0.33
C GLN A 609 -68.09 -35.72 -1.05
N GLN A 610 -68.69 -34.53 -1.24
CA GLN A 610 -67.96 -33.36 -1.80
C GLN A 610 -66.83 -32.88 -0.88
N LEU A 611 -67.08 -32.70 0.42
CA LEU A 611 -66.11 -32.40 1.45
C LEU A 611 -64.96 -33.40 1.53
N ARG A 612 -65.27 -34.70 1.45
CA ARG A 612 -64.29 -35.78 1.44
C ARG A 612 -63.44 -35.74 0.16
N GLY A 613 -64.04 -35.37 -0.97
CA GLY A 613 -63.34 -35.17 -2.23
C GLY A 613 -62.36 -33.98 -2.21
N GLU A 614 -62.76 -32.89 -1.58
CA GLU A 614 -61.89 -31.71 -1.44
C GLU A 614 -60.73 -31.91 -0.43
N ILE A 615 -60.99 -32.61 0.70
CA ILE A 615 -59.99 -33.01 1.68
C ILE A 615 -58.98 -33.96 1.02
N ASN A 616 -59.39 -34.90 0.22
CA ASN A 616 -58.49 -35.83 -0.49
C ASN A 616 -57.68 -35.12 -1.56
N ARG A 617 -58.25 -34.18 -2.33
CA ARG A 617 -57.50 -33.33 -3.29
C ARG A 617 -56.47 -32.45 -2.61
N LYS A 618 -56.74 -31.91 -1.41
CA LYS A 618 -55.78 -31.10 -0.64
C LYS A 618 -54.74 -32.01 0.02
N ASN A 619 -55.06 -33.18 0.50
CA ASN A 619 -54.08 -34.17 0.99
C ASN A 619 -53.11 -34.63 -0.12
N GLU A 620 -53.59 -34.77 -1.37
CA GLU A 620 -52.69 -35.07 -2.51
C GLU A 620 -51.75 -33.91 -2.85
N LYS A 621 -52.20 -32.64 -2.66
CA LYS A 621 -51.34 -31.46 -2.84
C LYS A 621 -50.35 -31.21 -1.68
N LEU A 622 -50.67 -31.67 -0.48
CA LEU A 622 -49.81 -31.61 0.72
C LEU A 622 -48.85 -32.80 0.84
N ALA A 623 -49.04 -33.85 0.07
CA ALA A 623 -48.08 -34.95 0.02
C ALA A 623 -46.80 -34.43 -0.62
N VAL A 624 -45.89 -33.98 0.22
CA VAL A 624 -44.46 -33.74 -0.15
C VAL A 624 -44.01 -35.07 -0.71
N LYS A 625 -43.65 -35.08 -2.00
CA LYS A 625 -42.92 -36.21 -2.60
C LYS A 625 -41.62 -36.39 -1.84
N THR A 626 -41.66 -37.09 -0.72
CA THR A 626 -40.48 -37.69 -0.14
C THR A 626 -39.91 -38.60 -1.22
N LYS A 627 -38.74 -38.25 -1.75
CA LYS A 627 -38.00 -39.20 -2.59
C LYS A 627 -37.87 -40.49 -1.80
N GLU A 628 -38.53 -41.54 -2.29
CA GLU A 628 -38.37 -42.85 -1.72
C GLU A 628 -36.87 -43.16 -1.62
N PRO A 629 -36.40 -43.71 -0.47
CA PRO A 629 -35.04 -44.18 -0.37
C PRO A 629 -34.86 -45.24 -1.44
N GLN A 630 -33.93 -45.05 -2.35
CA GLN A 630 -33.54 -46.09 -3.30
C GLN A 630 -33.27 -47.36 -2.50
N LYS A 631 -34.06 -48.39 -2.73
CA LYS A 631 -33.82 -49.75 -2.24
C LYS A 631 -32.51 -50.21 -2.85
N GLY A 632 -31.39 -49.96 -2.17
CA GLY A 632 -30.10 -50.59 -2.47
C GLY A 632 -30.26 -52.09 -2.29
N LYS A 633 -29.61 -52.86 -3.18
CA LYS A 633 -29.54 -54.32 -3.06
C LYS A 633 -29.08 -54.68 -1.64
N GLN A 634 -29.84 -55.52 -0.94
CA GLN A 634 -29.49 -56.08 0.36
C GLN A 634 -28.14 -56.79 0.26
N LEU A 635 -27.20 -56.39 1.10
CA LEU A 635 -25.86 -56.96 1.17
C LEU A 635 -25.91 -58.34 1.84
N LYS A 636 -25.27 -59.33 1.23
CA LYS A 636 -25.09 -60.67 1.81
C LYS A 636 -23.77 -60.68 2.62
N PRO A 637 -23.72 -61.45 3.75
CA PRO A 637 -22.52 -61.49 4.61
C PRO A 637 -21.21 -61.80 3.87
N ASP A 638 -21.29 -62.63 2.82
CA ASP A 638 -20.16 -63.12 2.03
C ASP A 638 -19.61 -62.07 1.05
N GLN A 639 -20.27 -60.93 0.91
CA GLN A 639 -19.91 -59.83 -0.03
C GLN A 639 -19.15 -58.69 0.64
N LEU A 640 -19.04 -58.68 1.98
CA LEU A 640 -18.43 -57.61 2.75
C LEU A 640 -16.99 -57.99 3.15
N LYS A 641 -16.07 -57.08 2.86
CA LYS A 641 -14.67 -57.21 3.30
C LYS A 641 -14.31 -56.07 4.27
N ILE A 642 -13.37 -56.33 5.17
CA ILE A 642 -12.82 -55.31 6.04
C ILE A 642 -12.12 -54.25 5.13
N GLY A 643 -12.49 -53.01 5.32
CA GLY A 643 -12.01 -51.89 4.50
C GLY A 643 -13.01 -51.37 3.44
N ASP A 644 -14.15 -52.06 3.23
CA ASP A 644 -15.16 -51.62 2.27
C ASP A 644 -15.86 -50.32 2.74
N SER A 645 -16.08 -49.39 1.79
CA SER A 645 -16.80 -48.15 2.05
C SER A 645 -18.30 -48.35 1.97
N VAL A 646 -19.00 -48.12 3.08
CA VAL A 646 -20.44 -48.35 3.23
C VAL A 646 -21.15 -47.13 3.83
N LYS A 647 -22.43 -46.98 3.54
CA LYS A 647 -23.29 -45.97 4.14
C LYS A 647 -24.29 -46.64 5.07
N ILE A 648 -24.39 -46.18 6.30
CA ILE A 648 -25.38 -46.57 7.28
C ILE A 648 -26.67 -45.80 6.97
N LEU A 649 -27.72 -46.49 6.59
CA LEU A 649 -28.98 -45.89 6.13
C LEU A 649 -29.72 -45.17 7.26
N SER A 650 -29.79 -45.78 8.45
CA SER A 650 -30.45 -45.20 9.63
C SER A 650 -29.80 -43.93 10.16
N MET A 651 -28.49 -43.81 10.02
CA MET A 651 -27.72 -42.64 10.52
C MET A 651 -27.28 -41.70 9.42
N GLY A 652 -27.40 -42.07 8.14
CA GLY A 652 -26.95 -41.27 7.02
C GLY A 652 -25.41 -41.08 6.92
N LEU A 653 -24.66 -41.81 7.75
CA LEU A 653 -23.18 -41.67 7.88
C LEU A 653 -22.47 -42.62 6.90
N LYS A 654 -21.34 -42.14 6.37
CA LYS A 654 -20.41 -42.94 5.57
C LYS A 654 -19.29 -43.43 6.46
N GLY A 655 -18.87 -44.67 6.30
CA GLY A 655 -17.77 -45.26 7.06
C GLY A 655 -17.16 -46.48 6.35
N THR A 656 -16.07 -46.99 6.92
CA THR A 656 -15.37 -48.21 6.45
C THR A 656 -15.64 -49.37 7.38
N VAL A 657 -15.82 -50.54 6.83
CA VAL A 657 -16.06 -51.77 7.57
C VAL A 657 -14.83 -52.14 8.38
N SER A 658 -14.96 -52.20 9.70
CA SER A 658 -13.89 -52.51 10.64
C SER A 658 -13.85 -54.00 11.08
N THR A 659 -15.03 -54.70 11.08
CA THR A 659 -15.14 -56.11 11.44
C THR A 659 -16.15 -56.82 10.52
N LEU A 660 -15.98 -58.11 10.28
CA LEU A 660 -16.98 -58.93 9.59
C LEU A 660 -18.24 -59.09 10.46
N PRO A 661 -19.43 -59.29 9.84
CA PRO A 661 -20.68 -59.47 10.54
C PRO A 661 -20.65 -60.68 11.47
N ASP A 662 -21.24 -60.57 12.66
CA ASP A 662 -21.48 -61.67 13.59
C ASP A 662 -22.66 -62.57 13.14
N HIS A 663 -22.94 -63.65 13.86
CA HIS A 663 -24.07 -64.56 13.58
C HIS A 663 -25.45 -63.86 13.63
N ARG A 664 -25.55 -62.63 14.15
CA ARG A 664 -26.78 -61.81 14.16
C ARG A 664 -26.75 -60.70 13.12
N GLY A 665 -25.71 -60.64 12.30
CA GLY A 665 -25.54 -59.65 11.24
C GLY A 665 -25.03 -58.27 11.71
N ASN A 666 -24.49 -58.12 12.92
CA ASN A 666 -23.96 -56.89 13.41
C ASN A 666 -22.45 -56.79 13.15
N LEU A 667 -21.98 -55.62 12.78
CA LEU A 667 -20.58 -55.35 12.52
C LEU A 667 -20.21 -53.92 12.97
N PHE A 668 -18.93 -53.70 13.14
CA PHE A 668 -18.43 -52.35 13.48
C PHE A 668 -17.95 -51.62 12.22
N ILE A 669 -18.32 -50.33 12.13
CA ILE A 669 -18.00 -49.45 11.05
C ILE A 669 -17.26 -48.25 11.63
N GLN A 670 -16.14 -47.89 11.04
CA GLN A 670 -15.36 -46.72 11.38
C GLN A 670 -15.88 -45.51 10.58
N CYS A 671 -16.55 -44.59 11.28
CA CYS A 671 -17.03 -43.31 10.69
C CYS A 671 -16.15 -42.15 11.16
N GLY A 672 -15.05 -41.88 10.44
CA GLY A 672 -14.03 -40.91 10.89
C GLY A 672 -13.34 -41.37 12.18
N ILE A 673 -13.44 -40.59 13.27
CA ILE A 673 -12.82 -40.88 14.56
C ILE A 673 -13.69 -41.81 15.41
N MET A 674 -14.98 -41.97 15.09
CA MET A 674 -15.93 -42.77 15.87
C MET A 674 -16.15 -44.17 15.27
N ARG A 675 -16.24 -45.17 16.15
CA ARG A 675 -16.57 -46.53 15.79
C ARG A 675 -18.03 -46.82 16.19
N SER A 676 -18.90 -47.12 15.21
CA SER A 676 -20.31 -47.37 15.40
C SER A 676 -20.65 -48.85 15.06
N GLN A 677 -21.54 -49.46 15.83
CA GLN A 677 -22.08 -50.75 15.52
C GLN A 677 -23.33 -50.59 14.64
N ALA A 678 -23.38 -51.31 13.52
CA ALA A 678 -24.51 -51.30 12.61
C ALA A 678 -24.86 -52.74 12.15
N ASN A 679 -26.10 -52.95 11.75
CA ASN A 679 -26.53 -54.22 11.20
C ASN A 679 -26.35 -54.23 9.66
N ILE A 680 -25.97 -55.39 9.10
CA ILE A 680 -25.73 -55.54 7.67
C ILE A 680 -26.96 -55.13 6.81
N LYS A 681 -28.16 -55.27 7.33
CA LYS A 681 -29.40 -54.87 6.66
C LYS A 681 -29.55 -53.36 6.52
N ASP A 682 -28.81 -52.60 7.32
CA ASP A 682 -28.83 -51.11 7.37
C ASP A 682 -27.69 -50.52 6.57
N LEU A 683 -26.99 -51.28 5.78
CA LEU A 683 -25.82 -50.90 5.01
C LEU A 683 -26.03 -50.96 3.50
N VAL A 684 -25.47 -49.99 2.80
CA VAL A 684 -25.40 -49.95 1.34
C VAL A 684 -24.00 -49.66 0.90
N PHE A 685 -23.46 -50.36 -0.10
CA PHE A 685 -22.19 -50.03 -0.73
C PHE A 685 -22.27 -48.68 -1.37
N LEU A 686 -21.22 -47.86 -1.17
CA LEU A 686 -20.97 -46.70 -1.99
C LEU A 686 -20.35 -47.18 -3.30
N ALA A 687 -21.16 -47.21 -4.38
CA ALA A 687 -20.66 -47.51 -5.71
C ALA A 687 -19.62 -46.45 -6.14
N GLU A 688 -18.45 -46.90 -6.61
CA GLU A 688 -17.50 -46.06 -7.35
C GLU A 688 -18.20 -45.64 -8.65
N GLU A 689 -18.37 -44.32 -8.83
CA GLU A 689 -18.87 -43.74 -10.08
C GLU A 689 -17.82 -43.92 -11.18
N SER A 690 -18.09 -44.73 -12.17
CA SER A 690 -17.35 -44.82 -13.41
C SER A 690 -17.75 -43.70 -14.35
N PRO A 691 -16.81 -43.05 -15.09
CA PRO A 691 -17.11 -41.91 -15.92
C PRO A 691 -17.71 -42.26 -17.26
N SER A 692 -18.86 -41.67 -17.62
CA SER A 692 -19.36 -41.63 -18.99
C SER A 692 -19.28 -40.24 -19.59
N THR A 693 -18.66 -40.22 -20.76
CA THR A 693 -18.46 -39.23 -21.81
C THR A 693 -19.54 -38.18 -22.02
N THR A 694 -19.04 -36.94 -22.09
CA THR A 694 -19.38 -35.67 -22.78
C THR A 694 -20.74 -35.49 -23.51
N PRO A 695 -21.32 -34.29 -23.76
CA PRO A 695 -20.60 -33.12 -24.35
C PRO A 695 -20.86 -31.75 -23.74
N VAL A 696 -20.02 -30.86 -24.18
CA VAL A 696 -19.93 -29.40 -24.11
C VAL A 696 -21.23 -28.61 -24.17
N LEU A 697 -21.45 -27.61 -23.24
CA LEU A 697 -21.68 -26.20 -23.56
C LEU A 697 -22.00 -25.32 -22.35
N GLN A 698 -21.23 -24.21 -22.28
CA GLN A 698 -21.53 -22.84 -21.78
C GLN A 698 -21.77 -22.58 -20.28
N LYS A 699 -20.78 -21.82 -19.80
CA LYS A 699 -20.75 -20.69 -18.88
C LYS A 699 -21.98 -20.36 -18.04
N SER A 700 -21.83 -20.44 -16.74
CA SER A 700 -22.30 -19.43 -15.79
C SER A 700 -21.48 -19.47 -14.50
N HIS A 701 -21.20 -18.29 -13.98
CA HIS A 701 -20.40 -18.05 -12.79
C HIS A 701 -21.02 -18.68 -11.54
N ALA A 702 -20.28 -19.52 -10.87
CA ALA A 702 -20.52 -19.85 -9.48
C ALA A 702 -19.19 -20.16 -8.80
N SER A 703 -18.95 -19.39 -7.78
CA SER A 703 -17.84 -19.32 -6.85
C SER A 703 -17.20 -20.65 -6.46
N LYS A 704 -15.91 -20.70 -6.68
CA LYS A 704 -14.98 -21.71 -6.14
C LYS A 704 -14.81 -21.49 -4.65
N VAL A 705 -15.31 -22.38 -3.82
CA VAL A 705 -14.71 -22.68 -2.53
C VAL A 705 -13.78 -23.88 -2.77
N LYS A 706 -12.54 -23.62 -3.09
CA LYS A 706 -11.44 -24.60 -3.00
C LYS A 706 -10.82 -24.44 -1.62
N MET A 707 -10.86 -25.54 -0.86
CA MET A 707 -10.01 -25.77 0.30
C MET A 707 -8.56 -25.47 -0.07
N SER A 708 -7.95 -24.52 0.61
CA SER A 708 -6.54 -24.24 0.53
C SER A 708 -5.74 -25.31 1.26
N LYS A 709 -5.38 -26.36 0.55
CA LYS A 709 -4.19 -27.18 0.73
C LYS A 709 -3.67 -27.61 -0.63
N SER A 710 -3.54 -26.69 -1.55
CA SER A 710 -2.53 -26.76 -2.57
C SER A 710 -1.35 -25.94 -2.08
N PHE A 711 -0.56 -26.52 -1.18
CA PHE A 711 0.85 -26.22 -1.18
C PHE A 711 1.31 -26.38 -2.62
N SER A 712 2.03 -25.42 -3.13
CA SER A 712 2.70 -25.52 -4.42
C SER A 712 3.74 -26.63 -4.30
N ILE A 713 3.31 -27.88 -4.54
CA ILE A 713 4.23 -28.99 -4.65
C ILE A 713 5.04 -28.73 -5.90
N SER A 714 6.36 -28.62 -5.75
CA SER A 714 7.25 -28.45 -6.88
C SER A 714 7.00 -29.58 -7.88
N PRO A 715 6.86 -29.28 -9.19
CA PRO A 715 6.72 -30.31 -10.21
C PRO A 715 8.01 -31.15 -10.40
N GLU A 716 9.03 -30.88 -9.57
CA GLU A 716 10.33 -31.57 -9.64
C GLU A 716 10.82 -31.96 -8.24
N ILE A 717 11.34 -33.18 -8.11
CA ILE A 717 12.07 -33.66 -6.95
C ILE A 717 13.51 -34.02 -7.33
N SER A 718 14.48 -33.61 -6.48
CA SER A 718 15.90 -33.99 -6.66
C SER A 718 16.32 -35.03 -5.64
N LEU A 719 16.77 -36.18 -6.14
CA LEU A 719 17.28 -37.32 -5.36
C LEU A 719 18.80 -37.39 -5.41
N LEU A 720 19.50 -36.37 -5.89
CA LEU A 720 20.95 -36.34 -6.04
C LEU A 720 21.63 -36.45 -4.67
N GLY A 721 22.67 -37.27 -4.60
CA GLY A 721 23.49 -37.44 -3.39
C GLY A 721 22.87 -38.32 -2.29
N LYS A 722 21.65 -38.91 -2.52
CA LYS A 722 20.99 -39.78 -1.53
C LYS A 722 21.31 -41.23 -1.76
N THR A 723 21.22 -42.02 -0.71
CA THR A 723 21.28 -43.49 -0.81
C THR A 723 20.00 -44.02 -1.45
N VAL A 724 20.02 -45.24 -1.97
CA VAL A 724 18.84 -45.84 -2.66
C VAL A 724 17.63 -45.90 -1.75
N ASP A 725 17.78 -46.28 -0.49
CA ASP A 725 16.68 -46.45 0.46
C ASP A 725 16.08 -45.09 0.88
N GLU A 726 16.93 -44.09 1.12
CA GLU A 726 16.49 -42.73 1.42
C GLU A 726 15.74 -42.10 0.23
N ALA A 727 16.28 -42.27 -0.97
CA ALA A 727 15.70 -41.76 -2.20
C ALA A 727 14.34 -42.37 -2.51
N LEU A 728 14.14 -43.67 -2.27
CA LEU A 728 12.86 -44.33 -2.49
C LEU A 728 11.81 -43.91 -1.46
N SER A 729 12.20 -43.74 -0.19
CA SER A 729 11.28 -43.28 0.87
C SER A 729 10.78 -41.85 0.62
N GLU A 730 11.65 -40.96 0.15
CA GLU A 730 11.29 -39.60 -0.16
C GLU A 730 10.50 -39.48 -1.47
N LEU A 731 10.83 -40.34 -2.43
CA LEU A 731 10.09 -40.45 -3.69
C LEU A 731 8.63 -40.88 -3.47
N ASP A 732 8.40 -41.87 -2.58
CA ASP A 732 7.04 -42.32 -2.26
C ASP A 732 6.19 -41.19 -1.69
N LYS A 733 6.71 -40.48 -0.68
CA LYS A 733 6.02 -39.36 -0.08
C LYS A 733 5.72 -38.26 -1.11
N TYR A 734 6.70 -37.93 -1.94
CA TYR A 734 6.56 -36.89 -2.96
C TYR A 734 5.52 -37.28 -4.02
N LEU A 735 5.54 -38.55 -4.52
CA LEU A 735 4.59 -39.00 -5.53
C LEU A 735 3.16 -39.07 -5.00
N ASP A 736 2.96 -39.45 -3.73
CA ASP A 736 1.66 -39.41 -3.07
C ASP A 736 1.15 -37.97 -2.95
N ASP A 737 1.98 -37.05 -2.49
CA ASP A 737 1.63 -35.65 -2.39
C ASP A 737 1.34 -35.02 -3.76
N ALA A 738 2.15 -35.32 -4.78
CA ALA A 738 1.98 -34.83 -6.13
C ALA A 738 0.71 -35.38 -6.81
N TYR A 739 0.37 -36.64 -6.57
CA TYR A 739 -0.87 -37.26 -7.04
C TYR A 739 -2.11 -36.64 -6.36
N LEU A 740 -2.05 -36.42 -5.04
CA LEU A 740 -3.10 -35.75 -4.27
C LEU A 740 -3.28 -34.27 -4.66
N ALA A 741 -2.21 -33.64 -5.15
CA ALA A 741 -2.25 -32.27 -5.69
C ALA A 741 -2.74 -32.20 -7.15
N HIS A 742 -3.12 -33.34 -7.75
CA HIS A 742 -3.57 -33.45 -9.13
C HIS A 742 -2.56 -32.96 -10.17
N LEU A 743 -1.26 -33.17 -9.93
CA LEU A 743 -0.25 -32.90 -10.94
C LEU A 743 -0.36 -33.98 -12.01
N THR A 744 -0.34 -33.62 -13.28
CA THR A 744 -0.41 -34.56 -14.41
C THR A 744 0.92 -35.22 -14.70
N THR A 745 2.03 -34.48 -14.50
CA THR A 745 3.39 -34.96 -14.73
C THR A 745 4.37 -34.35 -13.71
N VAL A 746 5.36 -35.13 -13.30
CA VAL A 746 6.44 -34.70 -12.40
C VAL A 746 7.80 -35.16 -12.89
N ARG A 747 8.84 -34.40 -12.51
CA ARG A 747 10.24 -34.68 -12.84
C ARG A 747 10.98 -35.25 -11.62
N VAL A 748 11.64 -36.38 -11.80
CA VAL A 748 12.46 -37.04 -10.77
C VAL A 748 13.91 -37.01 -11.21
N VAL A 749 14.71 -36.18 -10.56
CA VAL A 749 16.14 -35.98 -10.87
C VAL A 749 16.98 -36.94 -10.01
N HIS A 750 17.58 -37.91 -10.63
CA HIS A 750 18.42 -38.92 -9.97
C HIS A 750 19.91 -38.91 -10.40
N GLY A 751 20.22 -38.04 -11.40
CA GLY A 751 21.59 -37.94 -11.92
C GLY A 751 21.99 -39.06 -12.91
N LYS A 752 23.13 -38.82 -13.59
CA LYS A 752 23.67 -39.73 -14.59
C LYS A 752 24.57 -40.84 -14.00
N GLY A 753 25.15 -40.65 -12.82
CA GLY A 753 26.08 -41.49 -12.08
C GLY A 753 26.22 -42.96 -12.53
N THR A 754 26.42 -43.89 -11.61
CA THR A 754 26.53 -45.34 -11.90
C THR A 754 25.24 -45.98 -12.42
N GLY A 755 24.12 -45.23 -12.42
CA GLY A 755 22.80 -45.71 -12.82
C GLY A 755 22.05 -46.56 -11.79
N ALA A 756 22.61 -46.77 -10.59
CA ALA A 756 21.99 -47.55 -9.52
C ALA A 756 20.69 -46.91 -9.06
N LEU A 757 20.70 -45.57 -8.80
CA LEU A 757 19.53 -44.80 -8.36
C LEU A 757 18.47 -44.77 -9.46
N ARG A 758 18.85 -44.57 -10.72
CA ARG A 758 17.94 -44.62 -11.86
C ARG A 758 17.20 -45.96 -11.96
N LYS A 759 17.92 -47.08 -11.86
CA LYS A 759 17.33 -48.42 -11.89
C LYS A 759 16.37 -48.65 -10.72
N ALA A 760 16.74 -48.19 -9.51
CA ALA A 760 15.89 -48.29 -8.32
C ALA A 760 14.61 -47.51 -8.49
N VAL A 761 14.67 -46.24 -8.89
CA VAL A 761 13.52 -45.37 -9.17
C VAL A 761 12.58 -45.98 -10.23
N GLN A 762 13.13 -46.45 -11.37
CA GLN A 762 12.31 -47.04 -12.41
C GLN A 762 11.66 -48.37 -11.98
N ASN A 763 12.32 -49.19 -11.21
CA ASN A 763 11.75 -50.43 -10.67
C ASN A 763 10.69 -50.17 -9.63
N HIS A 764 10.86 -49.10 -8.84
CA HIS A 764 9.88 -48.67 -7.85
C HIS A 764 8.61 -48.11 -8.52
N LEU A 765 8.75 -47.22 -9.52
CA LEU A 765 7.64 -46.63 -10.27
C LEU A 765 6.76 -47.70 -10.96
N LYS A 766 7.29 -48.83 -11.37
CA LYS A 766 6.52 -49.97 -11.93
C LYS A 766 5.53 -50.58 -10.95
N ARG A 767 5.74 -50.41 -9.64
CA ARG A 767 4.92 -50.97 -8.58
C ARG A 767 3.81 -50.03 -8.09
N ILE A 768 3.90 -48.74 -8.45
CA ILE A 768 2.97 -47.74 -7.98
C ILE A 768 1.71 -47.72 -8.85
N LYS A 769 0.54 -47.93 -8.27
CA LYS A 769 -0.73 -48.11 -8.98
C LYS A 769 -1.25 -46.86 -9.70
N TYR A 770 -0.95 -45.66 -9.19
CA TYR A 770 -1.42 -44.40 -9.75
C TYR A 770 -0.45 -43.78 -10.76
N VAL A 771 0.71 -44.39 -11.02
CA VAL A 771 1.59 -44.00 -12.14
C VAL A 771 1.03 -44.62 -13.43
N LYS A 772 0.82 -43.77 -14.44
CA LYS A 772 0.35 -44.17 -15.79
C LYS A 772 1.52 -44.64 -16.66
N SER A 773 2.57 -43.86 -16.71
CA SER A 773 3.78 -44.14 -17.49
C SER A 773 4.96 -43.34 -16.94
N PHE A 774 6.17 -43.77 -17.26
CA PHE A 774 7.36 -43.01 -17.04
C PHE A 774 8.34 -43.16 -18.19
N ARG A 775 9.11 -42.12 -18.48
CA ARG A 775 10.16 -42.12 -19.52
C ARG A 775 11.41 -41.38 -19.01
N LEU A 776 12.54 -41.60 -19.65
CA LEU A 776 13.71 -40.76 -19.43
C LEU A 776 13.49 -39.38 -20.03
N GLY A 777 14.14 -38.38 -19.47
CA GLY A 777 14.13 -37.02 -20.02
C GLY A 777 14.76 -36.98 -21.40
N GLU A 778 14.26 -36.10 -22.25
CA GLU A 778 14.81 -35.81 -23.58
C GLU A 778 15.82 -34.65 -23.54
N TYR A 779 16.40 -34.29 -24.67
CA TYR A 779 17.33 -33.16 -24.77
C TYR A 779 16.65 -31.86 -24.31
N GLY A 780 17.23 -31.23 -23.29
CA GLY A 780 16.64 -30.06 -22.58
C GLY A 780 15.83 -30.40 -21.32
N GLU A 781 15.44 -31.66 -21.08
CA GLU A 781 14.74 -32.10 -19.85
C GLU A 781 15.68 -32.76 -18.81
N GLY A 782 16.98 -32.84 -19.09
CA GLY A 782 18.00 -33.43 -18.21
C GLY A 782 18.50 -34.80 -18.63
N ASP A 783 18.15 -35.29 -19.85
CA ASP A 783 18.58 -36.54 -20.47
C ASP A 783 18.43 -37.77 -19.56
N ALA A 784 19.42 -38.66 -19.60
CA ALA A 784 19.47 -39.89 -18.81
C ALA A 784 19.58 -39.69 -17.30
N GLY A 785 19.71 -38.44 -16.81
CA GLY A 785 19.76 -38.09 -15.38
C GLY A 785 18.39 -37.79 -14.74
N VAL A 786 17.32 -37.78 -15.52
CA VAL A 786 15.96 -37.45 -15.10
C VAL A 786 14.98 -38.50 -15.60
N THR A 787 13.97 -38.80 -14.78
CA THR A 787 12.80 -39.62 -15.16
C THR A 787 11.55 -38.76 -15.06
N ILE A 788 10.81 -38.66 -16.15
CA ILE A 788 9.50 -37.99 -16.21
C ILE A 788 8.44 -39.03 -15.87
N VAL A 789 7.60 -38.73 -14.88
CA VAL A 789 6.54 -39.60 -14.38
C VAL A 789 5.21 -38.94 -14.70
N THR A 790 4.31 -39.70 -15.33
CA THR A 790 2.93 -39.30 -15.67
C THR A 790 1.96 -40.09 -14.80
N PHE A 791 1.03 -39.41 -14.14
CA PHE A 791 0.03 -40.02 -13.29
C PHE A 791 -1.22 -40.41 -14.08
N LYS A 792 -2.00 -41.32 -13.53
CA LYS A 792 -3.35 -41.65 -14.03
C LYS A 792 -4.28 -40.51 -13.60
N GLU A 793 -5.13 -40.12 -14.54
CA GLU A 793 -6.17 -39.12 -14.27
C GLU A 793 -7.20 -39.66 -13.28
#